data_bec7f11538d434c4d25a831d2160426f
#
_entry.id   bec7f11538d434c4d25a831d2160426f
#
_cell.length_a   1.000
_cell.length_b   1.000
_cell.length_c   1.000
_cell.angle_alpha   90.00
_cell.angle_beta   90.00
_cell.angle_gamma   90.00
#
_symmetry.space_group_name_H-M   'P 1'
#
loop_
_entity.id
_entity.type
_entity.pdbx_description
1 polymer ?
#
loop_
_entity_poly.entity_id
_entity_poly.type
_entity_poly.pdbx_seq_one_letter_code
_entity_poly.pdbx_strand_id
1 'polypeptide(L)'
;MVESVQFLKSQFFKNVTGQGGAQAHAIKVCPKDHILVQRDNGKHARIWGFMTPQIYLNTVQKNHNLFEIISSFPHKVYFDIDEKESDDFPAFIQSSKEKILSYFPNAEISISGSNQGKASLHVTLQNYMIYNDYHRNQVKQVAKECGFDTAVYTKNRLMKCINQSKADGRVQALIEGDDLKQHCITYFFSESLPFTLPETIQERVDIASTESDTFNVGSLPSVKLTTDKDLWDLTCVDILALLPISKDYKHNYTHMIARFCYGNEIPFETFYEWRSKKGEALEKWKYTWSRLHLFPPVTIDRMKALLQHLYPKFKKDKYYARFASSFELDNVEKIETISQTNFEGRCLIFNTGMGSGKTAQTIDYLTEDKEFLWITCNVALTNNTEQRFIDKHRGNPYNPDETSSFVTNYLKIDPKDKKQGILNLQKKLLCTLHSLHYIEKDFPLLVIDEMETVLNIFKTDFLEQGNKKLKKKIWETFTRLLKNSKQIILLDAFTTTKTTDLLKSLEIPYTIKERLYEPTTRTIKFMENEGTMITDIQEKIRQNSKVLIFYPYKNRMPELKKMFDEVLDKDITKYYNADEDDLKKKELGDVNENWDAQVIMFNNVITCGVNYEKLDFDYMYIFFASFNTPRDMIQVSYRARFLSSGIINVTFLPNLKPTTYPKDCDRINCPMYTQLYNNIMNEAFSPNKNAFKRFCIQAHYKTTMDKHRIEKELEDSIEKRLRENKFFYYYGDVEEIDQCLAESFRDKCFEQCATMYEKVQLHKYYYNLQFINKEDDLVGQAWNDKLFFF
;
A
#
# COMPACT_ATOMS: atom_id res chain seq x y z
N MET A 1 -39.66 19.64 -2.00
CA MET A 1 -39.17 20.91 -1.45
C MET A 1 -37.65 20.87 -1.55
N VAL A 2 -37.10 21.59 -2.50
CA VAL A 2 -35.64 21.73 -2.65
C VAL A 2 -35.28 22.92 -1.78
N GLU A 3 -34.69 22.67 -0.61
CA GLU A 3 -34.09 23.72 0.19
C GLU A 3 -32.91 24.29 -0.56
N SER A 4 -33.05 25.54 -0.95
CA SER A 4 -31.97 26.36 -1.48
C SER A 4 -30.88 26.50 -0.44
N VAL A 5 -29.73 25.82 -0.65
CA VAL A 5 -28.51 26.04 0.11
C VAL A 5 -28.08 27.49 -0.16
N GLN A 6 -28.36 28.36 0.78
CA GLN A 6 -27.83 29.73 0.76
C GLN A 6 -26.31 29.65 0.96
N PHE A 7 -25.52 29.90 -0.07
CA PHE A 7 -24.07 29.99 -0.01
C PHE A 7 -23.68 31.12 0.95
N LEU A 8 -23.23 30.78 2.14
CA LEU A 8 -22.72 31.75 3.12
C LEU A 8 -21.42 32.37 2.57
N LYS A 9 -21.46 33.63 2.21
CA LYS A 9 -20.31 34.36 1.65
C LYS A 9 -19.17 34.59 2.67
N SER A 10 -19.51 34.71 3.95
CA SER A 10 -18.57 34.75 5.09
C SER A 10 -19.30 34.47 6.40
N GLN A 11 -18.62 33.83 7.34
CA GLN A 11 -19.14 33.57 8.68
C GLN A 11 -18.03 33.65 9.73
N PHE A 12 -18.32 34.29 10.90
CA PHE A 12 -17.40 34.44 12.01
C PHE A 12 -18.00 33.94 13.31
N PHE A 13 -17.16 33.32 14.15
CA PHE A 13 -17.52 32.74 15.44
C PHE A 13 -16.69 33.39 16.53
N LYS A 14 -17.35 33.79 17.63
CA LYS A 14 -16.71 34.47 18.77
C LYS A 14 -16.70 33.60 20.02
N ASN A 15 -17.83 33.01 20.37
CA ASN A 15 -18.00 32.18 21.56
C ASN A 15 -18.67 30.89 21.14
N VAL A 16 -17.91 29.79 21.06
CA VAL A 16 -18.43 28.44 20.81
C VAL A 16 -18.02 27.58 21.98
N THR A 17 -19.01 27.00 22.66
CA THR A 17 -18.82 26.03 23.74
C THR A 17 -18.50 24.66 23.11
N GLY A 18 -17.39 24.02 23.54
CA GLY A 18 -16.96 22.71 23.06
C GLY A 18 -15.44 22.56 23.01
N GLN A 19 -14.96 21.32 22.73
CA GLN A 19 -13.53 21.07 22.61
C GLN A 19 -12.90 21.89 21.47
N GLY A 20 -11.88 22.68 21.79
CA GLY A 20 -11.14 23.51 20.83
C GLY A 20 -11.75 24.89 20.55
N GLY A 21 -12.94 25.24 21.11
CA GLY A 21 -13.56 26.56 20.99
C GLY A 21 -13.88 26.99 19.56
N ALA A 22 -14.00 28.32 19.37
CA ALA A 22 -14.43 28.90 18.09
C ALA A 22 -13.48 28.64 16.92
N GLN A 23 -12.17 28.50 17.15
CA GLN A 23 -11.20 28.15 16.08
C GLN A 23 -11.46 26.75 15.51
N ALA A 24 -11.59 25.75 16.38
CA ALA A 24 -11.83 24.38 15.94
C ALA A 24 -13.20 24.26 15.24
N HIS A 25 -14.20 25.02 15.69
CA HIS A 25 -15.50 25.07 15.04
C HIS A 25 -15.39 25.68 13.64
N ALA A 26 -14.72 26.82 13.48
CA ALA A 26 -14.52 27.45 12.17
C ALA A 26 -13.80 26.51 11.19
N ILE A 27 -12.76 25.80 11.65
CA ILE A 27 -12.04 24.79 10.83
C ILE A 27 -12.98 23.67 10.39
N LYS A 28 -13.84 23.18 11.31
CA LYS A 28 -14.73 22.05 11.03
C LYS A 28 -15.82 22.38 10.01
N VAL A 29 -16.36 23.61 10.06
CA VAL A 29 -17.50 24.00 9.21
C VAL A 29 -17.11 24.82 7.98
N CYS A 30 -15.82 25.12 7.78
CA CYS A 30 -15.34 25.87 6.64
C CYS A 30 -15.59 25.10 5.34
N PRO A 31 -16.29 25.66 4.35
CA PRO A 31 -16.42 25.05 3.02
C PRO A 31 -15.06 24.96 2.30
N LYS A 32 -14.90 23.99 1.42
CA LYS A 32 -13.63 23.73 0.70
C LYS A 32 -13.16 24.88 -0.20
N ASP A 33 -14.09 25.71 -0.66
CA ASP A 33 -13.86 26.86 -1.55
C ASP A 33 -13.71 28.18 -0.79
N HIS A 34 -13.51 28.13 0.54
CA HIS A 34 -13.38 29.30 1.40
C HIS A 34 -12.01 29.35 2.07
N ILE A 35 -11.59 30.56 2.42
CA ILE A 35 -10.33 30.86 3.12
C ILE A 35 -10.63 31.00 4.60
N LEU A 36 -9.95 30.19 5.43
CA LEU A 36 -10.01 30.26 6.88
C LEU A 36 -9.21 31.44 7.40
N VAL A 37 -9.83 32.23 8.28
CA VAL A 37 -9.23 33.46 8.79
C VAL A 37 -9.51 33.65 10.29
N GLN A 38 -8.59 34.39 10.94
CA GLN A 38 -8.81 35.00 12.24
C GLN A 38 -8.76 36.51 12.12
N ARG A 39 -9.66 37.21 12.79
CA ARG A 39 -9.63 38.65 12.92
C ARG A 39 -9.40 39.02 14.38
N ASP A 40 -8.49 39.97 14.62
CA ASP A 40 -8.23 40.52 15.94
C ASP A 40 -8.87 41.90 16.08
N ASN A 41 -9.74 42.09 17.10
CA ASN A 41 -10.51 43.33 17.32
C ASN A 41 -9.76 44.36 18.17
N GLY A 42 -8.45 44.23 18.39
CA GLY A 42 -7.63 45.21 19.11
C GLY A 42 -7.85 45.29 20.64
N LYS A 43 -8.86 44.59 21.18
CA LYS A 43 -9.16 44.45 22.61
C LYS A 43 -8.94 43.01 23.09
N HIS A 44 -7.95 42.30 22.57
CA HIS A 44 -7.68 40.88 22.83
C HIS A 44 -8.83 39.90 22.49
N ALA A 45 -9.90 40.39 21.84
CA ALA A 45 -11.01 39.57 21.39
C ALA A 45 -10.71 39.04 19.99
N ARG A 46 -10.42 37.73 19.89
CA ARG A 46 -10.22 37.04 18.66
C ARG A 46 -11.52 36.45 18.14
N ILE A 47 -11.76 36.59 16.85
CA ILE A 47 -12.88 35.94 16.16
C ILE A 47 -12.32 35.07 15.01
N TRP A 48 -12.84 33.87 14.84
CA TRP A 48 -12.42 32.90 13.83
C TRP A 48 -13.55 32.68 12.85
N GLY A 49 -13.23 32.51 11.61
CA GLY A 49 -14.25 32.29 10.59
C GLY A 49 -13.66 31.92 9.25
N PHE A 50 -14.49 32.03 8.24
CA PHE A 50 -14.11 31.80 6.84
C PHE A 50 -14.81 32.82 5.93
N MET A 51 -14.26 33.01 4.76
CA MET A 51 -14.79 33.89 3.74
C MET A 51 -14.49 33.38 2.32
N THR A 52 -15.32 33.75 1.37
CA THR A 52 -15.03 33.46 -0.05
C THR A 52 -13.76 34.18 -0.50
N PRO A 53 -13.05 33.65 -1.52
CA PRO A 53 -11.85 34.29 -2.06
C PRO A 53 -12.06 35.75 -2.49
N GLN A 54 -13.21 36.07 -3.04
CA GLN A 54 -13.53 37.45 -3.43
C GLN A 54 -13.67 38.41 -2.24
N ILE A 55 -14.30 37.93 -1.15
CA ILE A 55 -14.41 38.73 0.09
C ILE A 55 -13.03 38.87 0.72
N TYR A 56 -12.20 37.82 0.70
CA TYR A 56 -10.83 37.87 1.20
C TYR A 56 -10.03 38.96 0.49
N LEU A 57 -10.02 38.99 -0.85
CA LEU A 57 -9.30 40.00 -1.64
C LEU A 57 -9.77 41.43 -1.33
N ASN A 58 -11.07 41.63 -1.21
CA ASN A 58 -11.62 42.94 -0.85
C ASN A 58 -11.25 43.32 0.61
N THR A 59 -11.15 42.34 1.50
CA THR A 59 -10.83 42.58 2.91
C THR A 59 -9.36 42.93 3.12
N VAL A 60 -8.44 42.24 2.42
CA VAL A 60 -6.98 42.51 2.56
C VAL A 60 -6.53 43.81 1.94
N GLN A 61 -7.36 44.47 1.16
CA GLN A 61 -7.09 45.82 0.66
C GLN A 61 -7.10 46.87 1.77
N LYS A 62 -7.79 46.58 2.87
CA LYS A 62 -7.90 47.45 4.04
C LYS A 62 -7.37 46.75 5.27
N ASN A 63 -6.81 47.51 6.22
CA ASN A 63 -6.31 46.93 7.45
C ASN A 63 -7.47 46.50 8.40
N HIS A 64 -7.61 45.21 8.65
CA HIS A 64 -8.61 44.59 9.52
C HIS A 64 -8.03 43.69 10.59
N ASN A 65 -6.70 43.70 10.78
CA ASN A 65 -5.99 42.78 11.66
C ASN A 65 -6.28 41.31 11.34
N LEU A 66 -6.23 40.96 10.04
CA LEU A 66 -6.59 39.64 9.55
C LEU A 66 -5.36 38.72 9.53
N PHE A 67 -5.59 37.46 9.91
CA PHE A 67 -4.65 36.36 9.78
C PHE A 67 -5.30 35.24 8.96
N GLU A 68 -4.53 34.61 8.13
CA GLU A 68 -4.89 33.38 7.48
C GLU A 68 -4.58 32.19 8.41
N ILE A 69 -5.46 31.19 8.47
CA ILE A 69 -5.28 29.99 9.28
C ILE A 69 -4.85 28.85 8.36
N ILE A 70 -3.60 28.39 8.50
CA ILE A 70 -3.07 27.28 7.73
C ILE A 70 -3.43 25.97 8.42
N SER A 71 -4.57 25.38 8.03
CA SER A 71 -5.15 24.21 8.69
C SER A 71 -5.22 22.96 7.81
N SER A 72 -5.25 23.14 6.51
CA SER A 72 -5.48 22.08 5.52
C SER A 72 -4.43 22.06 4.44
N PHE A 73 -4.37 20.95 3.70
CA PHE A 73 -3.59 20.79 2.50
C PHE A 73 -4.53 20.71 1.27
N PRO A 74 -4.07 21.11 0.08
CA PRO A 74 -2.76 21.71 -0.22
C PRO A 74 -2.70 23.18 0.17
N HIS A 75 -1.47 23.71 0.36
CA HIS A 75 -1.22 25.13 0.47
C HIS A 75 0.16 25.46 -0.13
N LYS A 76 0.40 26.74 -0.49
CA LYS A 76 1.68 27.16 -1.05
C LYS A 76 2.84 26.97 -0.06
N VAL A 77 4.06 26.79 -0.58
CA VAL A 77 5.26 26.92 0.24
C VAL A 77 5.41 28.38 0.67
N TYR A 78 5.70 28.58 1.96
CA TYR A 78 5.86 29.91 2.54
C TYR A 78 6.98 29.93 3.58
N PHE A 79 7.55 31.12 3.81
CA PHE A 79 8.57 31.37 4.82
C PHE A 79 8.22 32.65 5.61
N ASP A 80 8.51 32.61 6.90
CA ASP A 80 8.48 33.80 7.79
C ASP A 80 9.93 34.09 8.21
N ILE A 81 10.43 35.27 7.84
CA ILE A 81 11.83 35.64 7.99
C ILE A 81 11.89 36.90 8.82
N ASP A 82 12.47 36.78 10.00
CA ASP A 82 12.52 37.84 10.98
C ASP A 82 13.97 38.09 11.43
N GLU A 83 14.43 39.35 11.33
CA GLU A 83 15.72 39.81 11.85
C GLU A 83 15.55 41.12 12.61
N LYS A 84 16.62 41.63 13.24
CA LYS A 84 16.64 43.00 13.74
C LYS A 84 16.40 43.97 12.59
N GLU A 85 15.94 45.20 12.88
CA GLU A 85 15.80 46.25 11.88
C GLU A 85 17.08 46.34 11.06
N SER A 86 16.95 46.28 9.75
CA SER A 86 18.08 46.24 8.83
C SER A 86 18.38 47.64 8.30
N ASP A 87 19.66 48.05 8.38
CA ASP A 87 20.14 49.30 7.78
C ASP A 87 20.09 49.24 6.25
N ASP A 88 20.19 48.03 5.65
CA ASP A 88 20.03 47.79 4.19
C ASP A 88 18.94 46.75 3.94
N PHE A 89 17.68 47.20 3.98
CA PHE A 89 16.53 46.30 3.80
C PHE A 89 16.46 45.66 2.39
N PRO A 90 16.83 46.38 1.27
CA PRO A 90 16.95 45.72 -0.03
C PRO A 90 17.96 44.56 -0.05
N ALA A 91 19.13 44.73 0.53
CA ALA A 91 20.13 43.64 0.64
C ALA A 91 19.62 42.45 1.49
N PHE A 92 18.89 42.73 2.56
CA PHE A 92 18.23 41.67 3.37
C PHE A 92 17.21 40.88 2.55
N ILE A 93 16.38 41.55 1.74
CA ILE A 93 15.43 40.89 0.83
C ILE A 93 16.17 40.02 -0.18
N GLN A 94 17.20 40.56 -0.83
CA GLN A 94 17.97 39.88 -1.86
C GLN A 94 18.68 38.62 -1.27
N SER A 95 19.34 38.75 -0.14
CA SER A 95 19.99 37.63 0.56
C SER A 95 18.99 36.54 0.95
N SER A 96 17.78 36.93 1.39
CA SER A 96 16.71 35.98 1.74
C SER A 96 16.21 35.22 0.49
N LYS A 97 16.07 35.93 -0.65
CA LYS A 97 15.71 35.31 -1.95
C LYS A 97 16.78 34.33 -2.41
N GLU A 98 18.05 34.69 -2.35
CA GLU A 98 19.17 33.82 -2.76
C GLU A 98 19.21 32.52 -1.94
N LYS A 99 19.00 32.61 -0.63
CA LYS A 99 18.87 31.42 0.23
C LYS A 99 17.71 30.54 -0.21
N ILE A 100 16.54 31.10 -0.49
CA ILE A 100 15.37 30.34 -0.96
C ILE A 100 15.65 29.71 -2.34
N LEU A 101 16.18 30.48 -3.29
CA LEU A 101 16.48 30.03 -4.64
C LEU A 101 17.55 28.94 -4.69
N SER A 102 18.45 28.87 -3.71
CA SER A 102 19.43 27.80 -3.60
C SER A 102 18.78 26.42 -3.34
N TYR A 103 17.59 26.40 -2.72
CA TYR A 103 16.78 25.18 -2.48
C TYR A 103 15.65 25.02 -3.49
N PHE A 104 15.13 26.12 -4.04
CA PHE A 104 14.01 26.18 -4.99
C PHE A 104 14.43 26.98 -6.22
N PRO A 105 15.30 26.46 -7.10
CA PRO A 105 15.98 27.24 -8.14
C PRO A 105 15.08 27.92 -9.16
N ASN A 106 13.84 27.45 -9.33
CA ASN A 106 12.86 28.03 -10.27
C ASN A 106 11.64 28.59 -9.53
N ALA A 107 11.82 29.06 -8.28
CA ALA A 107 10.69 29.57 -7.51
C ALA A 107 10.21 30.93 -8.03
N GLU A 108 8.91 31.02 -8.26
CA GLU A 108 8.20 32.30 -8.48
C GLU A 108 7.85 32.87 -7.11
N ILE A 109 8.58 33.89 -6.69
CA ILE A 109 8.56 34.43 -5.34
C ILE A 109 7.66 35.64 -5.26
N SER A 110 6.80 35.71 -4.24
CA SER A 110 6.07 36.91 -3.83
C SER A 110 6.42 37.27 -2.41
N ILE A 111 6.69 38.53 -2.12
CA ILE A 111 7.17 39.03 -0.84
C ILE A 111 6.29 40.15 -0.30
N SER A 112 5.87 40.03 0.94
CA SER A 112 5.33 41.14 1.73
C SER A 112 6.16 41.32 2.99
N GLY A 113 6.25 42.51 3.52
CA GLY A 113 7.12 42.76 4.66
C GLY A 113 7.13 44.16 5.21
N SER A 114 8.00 44.38 6.20
CA SER A 114 8.21 45.65 6.89
C SER A 114 9.62 45.71 7.47
N ASN A 115 10.21 46.92 7.50
CA ASN A 115 11.48 47.20 8.17
C ASN A 115 11.32 48.20 9.33
N GLN A 116 10.14 48.34 9.92
CA GLN A 116 9.89 49.25 11.05
C GLN A 116 10.14 48.53 12.41
N GLY A 117 11.24 48.89 13.10
CA GLY A 117 11.60 48.31 14.38
C GLY A 117 12.06 46.84 14.36
N LYS A 118 11.81 46.16 13.26
CA LYS A 118 12.23 44.80 12.96
C LYS A 118 12.06 44.51 11.46
N ALA A 119 13.09 43.97 10.83
CA ALA A 119 12.98 43.48 9.47
C ALA A 119 12.18 42.15 9.46
N SER A 120 11.07 42.12 8.73
CA SER A 120 10.16 40.97 8.69
C SER A 120 9.64 40.76 7.29
N LEU A 121 9.81 39.55 6.75
CA LEU A 121 9.35 39.16 5.42
C LEU A 121 8.44 37.94 5.52
N HIS A 122 7.30 37.98 4.84
CA HIS A 122 6.51 36.82 4.51
C HIS A 122 6.72 36.51 3.02
N VAL A 123 7.26 35.37 2.71
CA VAL A 123 7.59 34.92 1.38
C VAL A 123 6.68 33.78 1.00
N THR A 124 6.10 33.82 -0.20
CA THR A 124 5.23 32.77 -0.74
C THR A 124 5.73 32.34 -2.11
N LEU A 125 5.85 31.04 -2.34
CA LEU A 125 6.25 30.48 -3.64
C LEU A 125 4.99 30.08 -4.43
N GLN A 126 4.81 30.67 -5.63
CA GLN A 126 3.59 30.50 -6.41
C GLN A 126 3.52 29.13 -7.09
N ASN A 127 4.68 28.60 -7.44
CA ASN A 127 4.83 27.36 -8.20
C ASN A 127 5.27 26.15 -7.33
N TYR A 128 5.21 26.27 -5.99
CA TYR A 128 5.51 25.18 -5.05
C TYR A 128 4.43 25.02 -3.99
N MET A 129 4.01 23.76 -3.75
CA MET A 129 2.89 23.44 -2.89
C MET A 129 3.27 22.43 -1.79
N ILE A 130 2.65 22.55 -0.64
CA ILE A 130 2.72 21.58 0.46
C ILE A 130 1.43 20.77 0.46
N TYR A 131 1.53 19.45 0.21
CA TYR A 131 0.36 18.56 0.10
C TYR A 131 0.09 17.73 1.35
N ASN A 132 1.04 17.65 2.27
CA ASN A 132 0.92 16.82 3.48
C ASN A 132 1.94 17.23 4.55
N ASP A 133 1.86 16.61 5.72
CA ASP A 133 2.77 16.86 6.85
C ASP A 133 4.23 16.53 6.52
N TYR A 134 4.49 15.58 5.65
CA TYR A 134 5.85 15.24 5.21
C TYR A 134 6.47 16.41 4.43
N HIS A 135 5.78 16.94 3.41
CA HIS A 135 6.26 18.12 2.67
C HIS A 135 6.43 19.34 3.60
N ARG A 136 5.51 19.53 4.55
CA ARG A 136 5.62 20.62 5.53
C ARG A 136 6.88 20.49 6.38
N ASN A 137 7.24 19.27 6.79
CA ASN A 137 8.46 19.02 7.56
C ASN A 137 9.73 19.23 6.72
N GLN A 138 9.70 18.91 5.43
CA GLN A 138 10.80 19.19 4.52
C GLN A 138 11.03 20.70 4.35
N VAL A 139 9.98 21.47 4.11
CA VAL A 139 10.07 22.94 4.02
C VAL A 139 10.52 23.54 5.36
N LYS A 140 10.04 23.01 6.48
CA LYS A 140 10.50 23.40 7.82
C LYS A 140 12.01 23.18 8.00
N GLN A 141 12.55 22.08 7.49
CA GLN A 141 13.98 21.81 7.56
C GLN A 141 14.78 22.81 6.72
N VAL A 142 14.33 23.12 5.51
CA VAL A 142 14.90 24.19 4.68
C VAL A 142 14.88 25.54 5.42
N ALA A 143 13.75 25.90 6.02
CA ALA A 143 13.64 27.13 6.81
C ALA A 143 14.67 27.16 7.94
N LYS A 144 14.89 26.03 8.65
CA LYS A 144 15.90 25.90 9.70
C LYS A 144 17.33 26.11 9.17
N GLU A 145 17.66 25.51 8.03
CA GLU A 145 18.98 25.63 7.39
C GLU A 145 19.24 27.06 6.90
N CYS A 146 18.21 27.75 6.42
CA CYS A 146 18.27 29.15 6.03
C CYS A 146 18.32 30.12 7.23
N GLY A 147 18.08 29.65 8.45
CA GLY A 147 17.96 30.50 9.65
C GLY A 147 16.62 31.22 9.77
N PHE A 148 15.55 30.73 9.08
CA PHE A 148 14.22 31.33 9.10
C PHE A 148 13.35 30.79 10.27
N ASP A 149 12.22 31.43 10.57
CA ASP A 149 11.33 31.00 11.66
C ASP A 149 10.69 29.64 11.34
N THR A 150 11.00 28.62 12.14
CA THR A 150 10.43 27.29 12.03
C THR A 150 9.14 27.07 12.82
N ALA A 151 8.79 28.02 13.71
CA ALA A 151 7.56 27.92 14.51
C ALA A 151 6.29 28.07 13.67
N VAL A 152 6.41 28.63 12.47
CA VAL A 152 5.28 28.82 11.54
C VAL A 152 4.75 27.53 10.92
N TYR A 153 5.49 26.42 10.99
CA TYR A 153 5.10 25.10 10.43
C TYR A 153 4.31 24.21 11.40
N THR A 154 3.60 24.81 12.35
CA THR A 154 2.70 24.05 13.23
C THR A 154 1.28 23.99 12.64
N LYS A 155 0.51 22.94 12.99
CA LYS A 155 -0.88 22.79 12.56
C LYS A 155 -1.74 23.97 13.04
N ASN A 156 -2.63 24.46 12.18
CA ASN A 156 -3.50 25.60 12.44
C ASN A 156 -2.75 26.90 12.74
N ARG A 157 -1.60 27.08 12.09
CA ARG A 157 -0.78 28.28 12.27
C ARG A 157 -1.48 29.50 11.71
N LEU A 158 -1.32 30.62 12.41
CA LEU A 158 -1.77 31.94 11.99
C LEU A 158 -0.66 32.66 11.26
N MET A 159 -0.91 33.03 10.00
CA MET A 159 -0.02 33.88 9.22
C MET A 159 -0.72 35.24 8.96
N LYS A 160 0.00 36.32 9.24
CA LYS A 160 -0.52 37.66 9.02
C LYS A 160 -0.75 37.87 7.51
N CYS A 161 -1.96 38.30 7.14
CA CYS A 161 -2.25 38.60 5.75
C CYS A 161 -1.53 39.87 5.27
N ILE A 162 -1.39 39.99 3.96
CA ILE A 162 -0.83 41.21 3.32
C ILE A 162 -1.69 42.45 3.68
N ASN A 163 -1.07 43.60 3.79
CA ASN A 163 -1.66 44.90 4.14
C ASN A 163 -2.29 44.93 5.57
N GLN A 164 -1.97 43.99 6.42
CA GLN A 164 -2.47 43.95 7.78
C GLN A 164 -1.39 44.39 8.77
N SER A 165 -1.77 45.17 9.78
CA SER A 165 -0.86 45.62 10.84
C SER A 165 -0.65 44.52 11.91
N LYS A 166 0.55 44.47 12.47
CA LYS A 166 0.87 43.74 13.70
C LYS A 166 0.42 44.58 14.93
N ALA A 167 0.42 44.02 16.15
CA ALA A 167 0.01 44.67 17.37
C ALA A 167 0.86 45.93 17.70
N ASP A 168 2.07 45.99 17.20
CA ASP A 168 3.03 47.09 17.32
C ASP A 168 2.89 48.17 16.21
N GLY A 169 1.87 48.09 15.37
CA GLY A 169 1.57 49.02 14.28
C GLY A 169 2.23 48.76 12.97
N ARG A 170 3.19 47.80 12.88
CA ARG A 170 3.86 47.46 11.61
C ARG A 170 2.88 46.86 10.61
N VAL A 171 2.92 47.33 9.39
CA VAL A 171 2.09 46.82 8.30
C VAL A 171 2.89 45.88 7.43
N GLN A 172 2.31 44.72 7.13
CA GLN A 172 2.86 43.77 6.17
C GLN A 172 2.59 44.25 4.73
N ALA A 173 3.41 45.17 4.26
CA ALA A 173 3.23 45.82 2.97
C ALA A 173 3.70 44.96 1.80
N LEU A 174 3.14 45.19 0.61
CA LEU A 174 3.59 44.58 -0.63
C LEU A 174 5.02 45.03 -0.95
N ILE A 175 5.92 44.06 -1.23
CA ILE A 175 7.30 44.30 -1.65
C ILE A 175 7.53 43.79 -3.06
N GLU A 176 7.13 42.55 -3.32
CA GLU A 176 7.31 41.89 -4.62
C GLU A 176 6.08 41.00 -4.93
N GLY A 177 5.61 41.02 -6.16
CA GLY A 177 4.40 40.35 -6.64
C GLY A 177 3.30 41.36 -6.99
N ASP A 178 2.68 41.20 -8.17
CA ASP A 178 1.75 42.16 -8.76
C ASP A 178 0.29 41.99 -8.31
N ASP A 179 -0.07 40.83 -7.73
CA ASP A 179 -1.45 40.48 -7.35
C ASP A 179 -1.54 40.06 -5.89
N LEU A 180 -2.50 40.61 -5.16
CA LEU A 180 -2.78 40.24 -3.78
C LEU A 180 -3.08 38.74 -3.57
N LYS A 181 -3.56 38.05 -4.64
CA LYS A 181 -3.76 36.58 -4.66
C LYS A 181 -2.48 35.82 -4.46
N GLN A 182 -1.35 36.35 -4.88
CA GLN A 182 -0.05 35.69 -4.75
C GLN A 182 0.38 35.56 -3.28
N HIS A 183 -0.08 36.46 -2.41
CA HIS A 183 0.25 36.47 -0.98
C HIS A 183 -0.71 35.65 -0.09
N CYS A 184 -1.76 35.04 -0.67
CA CYS A 184 -2.61 34.08 -0.01
C CYS A 184 -1.97 32.70 -0.05
N ILE A 185 -1.82 32.05 1.10
CA ILE A 185 -1.11 30.77 1.24
C ILE A 185 -2.02 29.59 0.93
N THR A 186 -3.29 29.64 1.40
CA THR A 186 -4.20 28.47 1.37
C THR A 186 -5.15 28.47 0.18
N TYR A 187 -5.08 29.46 -0.70
CA TYR A 187 -5.93 29.59 -1.88
C TYR A 187 -5.19 30.22 -3.07
N PHE A 188 -5.86 30.38 -4.23
CA PHE A 188 -5.31 30.94 -5.47
C PHE A 188 -4.07 30.20 -5.99
N PHE A 189 -4.24 28.92 -6.20
CA PHE A 189 -3.19 28.07 -6.76
C PHE A 189 -3.09 28.25 -8.28
N SER A 190 -1.88 28.16 -8.82
CA SER A 190 -1.66 28.06 -10.26
C SER A 190 -2.16 26.70 -10.76
N GLU A 191 -2.95 26.68 -11.84
CA GLU A 191 -3.55 25.45 -12.40
C GLU A 191 -2.53 24.48 -13.02
N SER A 192 -1.26 24.87 -13.13
CA SER A 192 -0.35 24.25 -14.08
C SER A 192 0.75 23.35 -13.50
N LEU A 193 0.88 23.12 -12.18
CA LEU A 193 2.07 22.42 -11.70
C LEU A 193 1.80 21.27 -10.72
N PRO A 194 2.26 20.03 -11.07
CA PRO A 194 2.49 19.01 -10.09
C PRO A 194 3.77 19.35 -9.32
N PHE A 195 3.66 19.52 -8.04
CA PHE A 195 4.76 19.74 -7.13
C PHE A 195 5.73 18.54 -7.09
N THR A 196 6.99 18.84 -7.28
CA THR A 196 8.11 18.01 -6.80
C THR A 196 9.09 18.91 -6.07
N LEU A 197 9.32 18.68 -4.78
CA LEU A 197 10.48 19.28 -4.11
C LEU A 197 11.74 18.90 -4.89
N PRO A 198 12.70 19.83 -5.06
CA PRO A 198 13.96 19.50 -5.70
C PRO A 198 14.60 18.25 -5.08
N GLU A 199 15.19 17.36 -5.88
CA GLU A 199 15.78 16.09 -5.43
C GLU A 199 16.82 16.30 -4.30
N THR A 200 17.53 17.41 -4.34
CA THR A 200 18.48 17.83 -3.29
C THR A 200 17.85 18.03 -1.91
N ILE A 201 16.57 18.33 -1.83
CA ILE A 201 15.83 18.44 -0.57
C ILE A 201 15.32 17.05 -0.15
N GLN A 202 14.98 16.18 -1.10
CA GLN A 202 14.49 14.82 -0.83
C GLN A 202 15.59 13.93 -0.23
N GLU A 203 16.81 14.01 -0.74
CA GLU A 203 17.94 13.19 -0.24
C GLU A 203 18.40 13.57 1.18
N ARG A 204 18.31 14.85 1.56
CA ARG A 204 18.73 15.32 2.88
C ARG A 204 17.76 14.96 4.01
N VAL A 205 16.50 14.75 3.70
CA VAL A 205 15.46 14.46 4.71
C VAL A 205 15.46 13.00 5.13
N ASP A 206 15.92 12.08 4.30
CA ASP A 206 16.04 10.65 4.68
C ASP A 206 17.06 10.44 5.82
N ILE A 207 17.99 11.38 6.02
CA ILE A 207 18.94 11.38 7.14
C ILE A 207 18.36 12.11 8.36
N ALA A 208 17.55 13.15 8.17
CA ALA A 208 17.05 14.03 9.26
C ALA A 208 15.64 13.66 9.77
N SER A 209 14.81 12.93 8.99
CA SER A 209 13.46 12.50 9.41
C SER A 209 13.46 11.45 10.52
N THR A 210 14.63 10.91 10.88
CA THR A 210 14.79 10.06 12.06
C THR A 210 14.87 10.84 13.38
N GLU A 211 14.98 12.17 13.37
CA GLU A 211 15.24 12.96 14.59
C GLU A 211 14.12 13.90 15.06
N SER A 212 13.11 14.24 14.27
CA SER A 212 12.20 15.37 14.60
C SER A 212 10.87 15.04 15.28
N ASP A 213 10.46 13.77 15.37
CA ASP A 213 9.39 13.31 16.29
C ASP A 213 9.95 12.43 17.42
N THR A 214 11.24 12.46 17.58
CA THR A 214 11.88 11.91 18.75
C THR A 214 11.50 12.79 19.93
N PHE A 215 10.62 12.30 20.81
CA PHE A 215 10.80 12.56 22.22
C PHE A 215 12.31 12.50 22.45
N ASN A 216 12.89 13.62 22.83
CA ASN A 216 14.29 13.66 23.22
C ASN A 216 14.38 12.82 24.50
N VAL A 217 14.48 11.51 24.30
CA VAL A 217 14.69 10.51 25.34
C VAL A 217 16.18 10.57 25.58
N GLY A 218 16.62 11.61 26.31
CA GLY A 218 17.99 11.70 26.77
C GLY A 218 18.35 10.36 27.38
N SER A 219 19.50 9.84 27.02
CA SER A 219 20.12 8.57 27.41
C SER A 219 19.36 7.77 28.46
N LEU A 220 18.35 7.00 27.99
CA LEU A 220 17.64 6.06 28.87
C LEU A 220 18.62 4.96 29.23
N PRO A 221 18.75 4.58 30.48
CA PRO A 221 19.53 3.42 30.86
C PRO A 221 18.97 2.22 30.10
N SER A 222 19.86 1.41 29.50
CA SER A 222 19.48 0.18 28.81
C SER A 222 18.79 -0.74 29.80
N VAL A 223 17.47 -0.75 29.77
CA VAL A 223 16.67 -1.70 30.54
C VAL A 223 16.73 -3.04 29.84
N LYS A 224 17.19 -4.05 30.56
CA LYS A 224 17.25 -5.42 30.06
C LYS A 224 15.81 -5.88 29.79
N LEU A 225 15.52 -6.28 28.56
CA LEU A 225 14.20 -6.78 28.19
C LEU A 225 13.90 -8.05 28.99
N THR A 226 12.85 -8.05 29.79
CA THR A 226 12.48 -9.15 30.68
C THR A 226 11.44 -10.11 30.08
N THR A 227 11.07 -9.90 28.81
CA THR A 227 10.05 -10.73 28.15
C THR A 227 10.56 -11.34 26.84
N ASP A 228 10.20 -12.60 26.60
CA ASP A 228 10.39 -13.28 25.32
C ASP A 228 9.18 -13.12 24.37
N LYS A 229 8.10 -12.48 24.83
CA LYS A 229 6.92 -12.22 24.03
C LYS A 229 7.26 -11.27 22.87
N ASP A 230 6.66 -11.51 21.73
CA ASP A 230 6.70 -10.56 20.61
C ASP A 230 5.87 -9.32 20.96
N LEU A 231 6.21 -8.17 20.38
CA LEU A 231 5.54 -6.88 20.64
C LEU A 231 4.00 -6.97 20.52
N TRP A 232 3.52 -7.86 19.66
CA TRP A 232 2.10 -8.00 19.31
C TRP A 232 1.32 -8.85 20.29
N ASP A 233 2.00 -9.74 20.98
CA ASP A 233 1.43 -10.59 22.01
C ASP A 233 1.41 -9.91 23.37
N LEU A 234 1.91 -8.67 23.44
CA LEU A 234 1.90 -7.88 24.65
C LEU A 234 0.50 -7.37 24.95
N THR A 235 -0.01 -7.72 26.12
CA THR A 235 -1.20 -7.13 26.70
C THR A 235 -0.90 -5.68 27.16
N CYS A 236 -1.96 -4.89 27.46
CA CYS A 236 -1.78 -3.55 28.01
C CYS A 236 -0.97 -3.56 29.31
N VAL A 237 -1.11 -4.58 30.15
CA VAL A 237 -0.34 -4.75 31.38
C VAL A 237 1.12 -5.10 31.09
N ASP A 238 1.39 -5.95 30.09
CA ASP A 238 2.76 -6.24 29.63
C ASP A 238 3.45 -4.97 29.13
N ILE A 239 2.74 -4.17 28.36
CA ILE A 239 3.22 -2.88 27.85
C ILE A 239 3.59 -1.95 29.00
N LEU A 240 2.70 -1.80 29.99
CA LEU A 240 2.96 -0.98 31.16
C LEU A 240 4.20 -1.47 31.95
N ALA A 241 4.34 -2.77 32.10
CA ALA A 241 5.48 -3.38 32.83
C ALA A 241 6.82 -3.13 32.12
N LEU A 242 6.83 -3.03 30.79
CA LEU A 242 8.02 -2.77 29.97
C LEU A 242 8.39 -1.28 29.88
N LEU A 243 7.48 -0.37 30.25
CA LEU A 243 7.76 1.05 30.19
C LEU A 243 8.74 1.45 31.31
N PRO A 244 9.86 2.08 30.97
CA PRO A 244 10.86 2.42 31.96
C PRO A 244 10.35 3.50 32.92
N ILE A 245 10.75 3.38 34.17
CA ILE A 245 10.44 4.33 35.23
C ILE A 245 11.71 5.12 35.52
N SER A 246 11.83 6.35 35.04
CA SER A 246 12.99 7.23 35.33
C SER A 246 12.55 8.49 36.04
N LYS A 247 13.42 8.98 36.95
CA LYS A 247 13.20 10.26 37.65
C LYS A 247 13.23 11.45 36.68
N ASP A 248 13.89 11.28 35.55
CA ASP A 248 14.14 12.33 34.55
C ASP A 248 13.01 12.49 33.52
N TYR A 249 11.97 11.64 33.59
CA TYR A 249 10.83 11.79 32.68
C TYR A 249 10.01 13.02 33.01
N LYS A 250 9.85 13.89 32.01
CA LYS A 250 8.95 15.05 32.09
C LYS A 250 7.53 14.60 32.42
N HIS A 251 6.80 15.44 33.11
CA HIS A 251 5.39 15.22 33.53
C HIS A 251 4.50 14.70 32.40
N ASN A 252 4.72 15.18 31.17
CA ASN A 252 3.99 14.77 29.97
C ASN A 252 4.08 13.27 29.64
N TYR A 253 5.22 12.62 29.89
CA TYR A 253 5.37 11.19 29.65
C TYR A 253 4.49 10.36 30.59
N THR A 254 4.54 10.65 31.88
CA THR A 254 3.73 9.93 32.88
C THR A 254 2.24 10.19 32.67
N HIS A 255 1.84 11.40 32.28
CA HIS A 255 0.46 11.72 31.93
C HIS A 255 0.00 10.96 30.68
N MET A 256 0.85 10.78 29.70
CA MET A 256 0.57 9.94 28.51
C MET A 256 0.32 8.48 28.90
N ILE A 257 1.14 7.92 29.80
CA ILE A 257 0.95 6.54 30.30
C ILE A 257 -0.32 6.42 31.15
N ALA A 258 -0.63 7.41 31.98
CA ALA A 258 -1.89 7.43 32.73
C ALA A 258 -3.11 7.41 31.78
N ARG A 259 -3.08 8.20 30.70
CA ARG A 259 -4.13 8.21 29.66
C ARG A 259 -4.21 6.87 28.89
N PHE A 260 -3.07 6.22 28.67
CA PHE A 260 -3.05 4.88 28.10
C PHE A 260 -3.73 3.88 29.02
N CYS A 261 -3.36 3.85 30.29
CA CYS A 261 -3.97 2.96 31.28
C CYS A 261 -5.48 3.21 31.41
N TYR A 262 -5.89 4.47 31.57
CA TYR A 262 -7.29 4.84 31.69
C TYR A 262 -8.12 4.46 30.45
N GLY A 263 -7.63 4.74 29.26
CA GLY A 263 -8.33 4.46 27.99
C GLY A 263 -8.37 2.98 27.59
N ASN A 264 -7.56 2.12 28.23
CA ASN A 264 -7.53 0.67 28.01
C ASN A 264 -7.96 -0.10 29.28
N GLU A 265 -8.73 0.53 30.15
CA GLU A 265 -9.37 -0.09 31.33
C GLU A 265 -8.38 -0.76 32.30
N ILE A 266 -7.11 -0.31 32.30
CA ILE A 266 -6.15 -0.74 33.32
C ILE A 266 -6.53 -0.05 34.63
N PRO A 267 -6.71 -0.77 35.74
CA PRO A 267 -7.09 -0.18 37.04
C PRO A 267 -6.08 0.88 37.52
N PHE A 268 -6.60 1.89 38.22
CA PHE A 268 -5.74 2.93 38.80
C PHE A 268 -4.64 2.34 39.70
N GLU A 269 -4.96 1.32 40.46
CA GLU A 269 -4.05 0.65 41.37
C GLU A 269 -2.85 0.07 40.61
N THR A 270 -3.08 -0.57 39.47
CA THR A 270 -2.01 -1.13 38.60
C THR A 270 -1.11 -0.02 38.02
N PHE A 271 -1.72 1.07 37.56
CA PHE A 271 -0.96 2.25 37.12
C PHE A 271 -0.15 2.85 38.27
N TYR A 272 -0.78 3.00 39.43
CA TYR A 272 -0.14 3.58 40.59
C TYR A 272 0.99 2.71 41.15
N GLU A 273 0.82 1.39 41.19
CA GLU A 273 1.89 0.44 41.54
C GLU A 273 3.10 0.59 40.61
N TRP A 274 2.88 0.66 39.31
CA TRP A 274 3.95 0.99 38.35
C TRP A 274 4.60 2.32 38.67
N ARG A 275 3.81 3.35 39.00
CA ARG A 275 4.29 4.71 39.25
C ARG A 275 4.92 4.89 40.63
N SER A 276 4.40 4.25 41.68
CA SER A 276 4.82 4.38 43.07
C SER A 276 6.28 4.02 43.33
N LYS A 277 6.87 3.21 42.49
CA LYS A 277 8.29 2.92 42.51
C LYS A 277 9.18 4.16 42.50
N LYS A 278 8.61 5.36 42.29
CA LYS A 278 9.25 6.68 42.36
C LYS A 278 8.97 7.53 43.61
N GLY A 279 8.09 7.09 44.47
CA GLY A 279 7.79 7.82 45.75
C GLY A 279 6.95 9.10 45.62
N GLU A 280 6.11 9.22 44.55
CA GLU A 280 5.20 10.36 44.42
C GLU A 280 3.89 10.15 45.17
N ALA A 281 3.29 11.25 45.64
CA ALA A 281 2.08 11.22 46.47
C ALA A 281 0.86 10.66 45.73
N LEU A 282 0.18 9.69 46.36
CA LEU A 282 -1.04 9.04 45.90
C LEU A 282 -2.14 10.02 45.50
N GLU A 283 -2.38 11.01 46.35
CA GLU A 283 -3.49 11.98 46.16
C GLU A 283 -3.35 12.83 44.90
N LYS A 284 -2.10 13.15 44.50
CA LYS A 284 -1.82 13.88 43.27
C LYS A 284 -2.26 13.07 42.06
N TRP A 285 -1.99 11.75 42.03
CA TRP A 285 -2.33 10.88 40.91
C TRP A 285 -3.80 10.50 40.92
N LYS A 286 -4.46 10.36 42.08
CA LYS A 286 -5.93 10.22 42.18
C LYS A 286 -6.64 11.41 41.55
N TYR A 287 -6.20 12.63 41.87
CA TYR A 287 -6.73 13.84 41.25
C TYR A 287 -6.49 13.88 39.73
N THR A 288 -5.30 13.54 39.27
CA THR A 288 -4.99 13.48 37.82
C THR A 288 -5.87 12.44 37.15
N TRP A 289 -5.99 11.23 37.73
CA TRP A 289 -6.76 10.13 37.21
C TRP A 289 -8.24 10.44 37.02
N SER A 290 -8.86 11.10 38.01
CA SER A 290 -10.27 11.51 37.93
C SER A 290 -10.58 12.45 36.77
N ARG A 291 -9.57 13.10 36.19
CA ARG A 291 -9.70 14.07 35.10
C ARG A 291 -9.26 13.53 33.75
N LEU A 292 -8.81 12.28 33.67
CA LEU A 292 -8.29 11.70 32.39
C LEU A 292 -9.38 11.57 31.33
N HIS A 293 -10.66 11.45 31.71
CA HIS A 293 -11.79 11.47 30.78
C HIS A 293 -11.90 12.76 29.95
N LEU A 294 -11.25 13.85 30.36
CA LEU A 294 -11.20 15.14 29.65
C LEU A 294 -10.18 15.11 28.48
N PHE A 295 -9.37 14.08 28.40
CA PHE A 295 -8.30 13.95 27.38
C PHE A 295 -8.56 12.75 26.47
N PRO A 296 -8.21 12.83 25.18
CA PRO A 296 -8.33 11.68 24.30
C PRO A 296 -7.47 10.52 24.82
N PRO A 297 -7.95 9.26 24.77
CA PRO A 297 -7.18 8.10 25.20
C PRO A 297 -5.92 7.94 24.35
N VAL A 298 -4.90 7.34 24.93
CA VAL A 298 -3.70 6.92 24.19
C VAL A 298 -3.89 5.48 23.75
N THR A 299 -3.76 5.22 22.47
CA THR A 299 -3.99 3.90 21.90
C THR A 299 -2.84 2.92 22.21
N ILE A 300 -3.15 1.63 22.19
CA ILE A 300 -2.17 0.55 22.30
C ILE A 300 -1.07 0.70 21.25
N ASP A 301 -1.43 1.05 20.00
CA ASP A 301 -0.47 1.20 18.90
C ASP A 301 0.56 2.30 19.17
N ARG A 302 0.11 3.41 19.80
CA ARG A 302 1.03 4.49 20.17
C ARG A 302 2.04 4.04 21.24
N MET A 303 1.59 3.20 22.17
CA MET A 303 2.47 2.65 23.22
C MET A 303 3.39 1.57 22.66
N LYS A 304 2.92 0.73 21.73
CA LYS A 304 3.77 -0.22 20.99
C LYS A 304 4.83 0.50 20.16
N ALA A 305 4.47 1.61 19.50
CA ALA A 305 5.44 2.45 18.79
C ALA A 305 6.51 3.03 19.73
N LEU A 306 6.12 3.42 20.95
CA LEU A 306 7.06 3.86 21.98
C LEU A 306 8.00 2.73 22.41
N LEU A 307 7.49 1.50 22.63
CA LEU A 307 8.31 0.34 22.96
C LEU A 307 9.28 -0.02 21.83
N GLN A 308 8.88 0.14 20.56
CA GLN A 308 9.78 -0.05 19.41
C GLN A 308 10.94 0.96 19.43
N HIS A 309 10.68 2.19 19.87
CA HIS A 309 11.71 3.20 20.03
C HIS A 309 12.66 2.88 21.19
N LEU A 310 12.10 2.44 22.32
CA LEU A 310 12.87 2.12 23.53
C LEU A 310 13.69 0.82 23.42
N TYR A 311 13.18 -0.15 22.66
CA TYR A 311 13.78 -1.48 22.56
C TYR A 311 14.07 -1.83 21.09
N PRO A 312 15.36 -1.84 20.69
CA PRO A 312 15.74 -2.16 19.30
C PRO A 312 15.22 -3.50 18.79
N LYS A 313 14.97 -4.47 19.67
CA LYS A 313 14.35 -5.76 19.34
C LYS A 313 13.01 -5.57 18.64
N PHE A 314 12.24 -4.54 19.00
CA PHE A 314 10.94 -4.27 18.44
C PHE A 314 10.93 -3.33 17.22
N LYS A 315 12.08 -2.75 16.84
CA LYS A 315 12.16 -1.77 15.74
C LYS A 315 11.74 -2.32 14.38
N LYS A 316 11.90 -3.64 14.17
CA LYS A 316 11.59 -4.31 12.90
C LYS A 316 10.08 -4.48 12.63
N ASP A 317 9.23 -4.23 13.63
CA ASP A 317 7.83 -4.67 13.59
C ASP A 317 6.80 -3.55 13.35
N LYS A 318 7.26 -2.35 12.96
CA LYS A 318 6.39 -1.16 12.77
C LYS A 318 5.21 -1.41 11.81
N TYR A 319 5.44 -2.17 10.75
CA TYR A 319 4.40 -2.47 9.75
C TYR A 319 3.54 -3.65 10.13
N TYR A 320 4.08 -4.59 10.89
CA TYR A 320 3.36 -5.78 11.32
C TYR A 320 2.15 -5.45 12.21
N ALA A 321 2.24 -4.43 13.07
CA ALA A 321 1.12 -3.98 13.91
C ALA A 321 -0.12 -3.64 13.09
N ARG A 322 0.10 -2.72 12.16
CA ARG A 322 -0.95 -2.23 11.28
C ARG A 322 -1.51 -3.34 10.41
N PHE A 323 -0.65 -4.27 10.01
CA PHE A 323 -1.06 -5.46 9.29
C PHE A 323 -1.86 -6.42 10.20
N ALA A 324 -1.44 -6.67 11.42
CA ALA A 324 -2.15 -7.57 12.34
C ALA A 324 -3.55 -7.05 12.69
N SER A 325 -3.70 -5.74 12.94
CA SER A 325 -5.01 -5.12 13.19
C SER A 325 -5.91 -5.07 11.96
N SER A 326 -5.36 -5.24 10.75
CA SER A 326 -6.17 -5.26 9.53
C SER A 326 -7.12 -6.46 9.43
N PHE A 327 -6.99 -7.47 10.29
CA PHE A 327 -7.92 -8.60 10.38
C PHE A 327 -9.07 -8.37 11.39
N GLU A 328 -9.12 -7.22 12.04
CA GLU A 328 -10.23 -6.85 12.91
C GLU A 328 -11.36 -6.24 12.06
N LEU A 329 -12.32 -7.09 11.69
CA LEU A 329 -13.40 -6.74 10.77
C LEU A 329 -14.70 -6.48 11.53
N ASP A 330 -15.47 -5.52 11.05
CA ASP A 330 -16.83 -5.23 11.49
C ASP A 330 -17.88 -5.82 10.51
N ASN A 331 -19.16 -5.77 10.88
CA ASN A 331 -20.28 -6.29 10.08
C ASN A 331 -20.12 -7.78 9.68
N VAL A 332 -19.55 -8.59 10.58
CA VAL A 332 -19.29 -10.01 10.35
C VAL A 332 -20.47 -10.86 10.77
N GLU A 333 -21.00 -11.64 9.84
CA GLU A 333 -22.01 -12.67 10.05
C GLU A 333 -21.34 -14.05 9.89
N LYS A 334 -21.44 -14.88 10.92
CA LYS A 334 -20.91 -16.24 10.91
C LYS A 334 -21.86 -17.17 10.17
N ILE A 335 -21.33 -17.95 9.25
CA ILE A 335 -22.09 -18.93 8.47
C ILE A 335 -21.49 -20.33 8.63
N GLU A 336 -22.30 -21.37 8.60
CA GLU A 336 -21.84 -22.75 8.62
C GLU A 336 -21.35 -23.21 7.25
N THR A 337 -22.14 -22.93 6.22
CA THR A 337 -21.81 -23.28 4.83
C THR A 337 -22.18 -22.13 3.88
N ILE A 338 -21.47 -22.01 2.76
CA ILE A 338 -21.77 -20.99 1.73
C ILE A 338 -23.05 -21.36 0.98
N SER A 339 -23.33 -22.66 0.77
CA SER A 339 -24.52 -23.16 0.06
C SER A 339 -25.84 -22.72 0.68
N GLN A 340 -25.86 -22.43 1.97
CA GLN A 340 -27.04 -21.95 2.70
C GLN A 340 -27.14 -20.42 2.75
N THR A 341 -26.17 -19.73 2.17
CA THR A 341 -26.09 -18.28 2.28
C THR A 341 -27.02 -17.60 1.27
N ASN A 342 -27.87 -16.71 1.76
CA ASN A 342 -28.63 -15.82 0.91
C ASN A 342 -27.69 -14.78 0.28
N PHE A 343 -27.79 -14.57 -1.04
CA PHE A 343 -27.06 -13.58 -1.80
C PHE A 343 -27.75 -12.20 -1.81
N GLU A 344 -28.54 -11.89 -0.79
CA GLU A 344 -29.20 -10.58 -0.65
C GLU A 344 -28.27 -9.55 -0.04
N GLY A 345 -28.41 -8.32 -0.49
CA GLY A 345 -27.66 -7.17 0.02
C GLY A 345 -26.90 -6.43 -1.07
N ARG A 346 -26.48 -5.21 -0.73
CA ARG A 346 -25.77 -4.32 -1.67
C ARG A 346 -24.35 -4.81 -1.98
N CYS A 347 -23.61 -5.24 -0.95
CA CYS A 347 -22.27 -5.78 -1.09
C CYS A 347 -22.09 -6.94 -0.10
N LEU A 348 -21.80 -8.12 -0.63
CA LEU A 348 -21.49 -9.32 0.14
C LEU A 348 -20.02 -9.66 0.00
N ILE A 349 -19.34 -9.85 1.12
CA ILE A 349 -17.96 -10.27 1.19
C ILE A 349 -17.92 -11.69 1.76
N PHE A 350 -17.47 -12.64 0.94
CA PHE A 350 -17.26 -14.01 1.39
C PHE A 350 -15.82 -14.19 1.91
N ASN A 351 -15.64 -14.04 3.22
CA ASN A 351 -14.40 -14.30 3.93
C ASN A 351 -14.40 -15.75 4.45
N THR A 352 -14.24 -16.69 3.54
CA THR A 352 -14.56 -18.11 3.83
C THR A 352 -13.42 -19.05 3.48
N GLY A 353 -12.21 -18.69 3.75
CA GLY A 353 -11.03 -19.53 3.57
C GLY A 353 -10.82 -20.15 2.17
N MET A 354 -9.67 -20.76 2.00
CA MET A 354 -9.33 -21.43 0.76
C MET A 354 -10.08 -22.77 0.67
N GLY A 355 -10.55 -23.10 -0.54
CA GLY A 355 -11.23 -24.38 -0.77
C GLY A 355 -12.65 -24.49 -0.24
N SER A 356 -13.24 -23.41 0.25
CA SER A 356 -14.59 -23.41 0.82
C SER A 356 -15.73 -23.48 -0.22
N GLY A 357 -15.44 -23.46 -1.52
CA GLY A 357 -16.44 -23.49 -2.59
C GLY A 357 -17.06 -22.14 -2.96
N LYS A 358 -16.53 -21.01 -2.46
CA LYS A 358 -17.10 -19.66 -2.72
C LYS A 358 -17.26 -19.33 -4.20
N THR A 359 -16.27 -19.63 -5.04
CA THR A 359 -16.35 -19.41 -6.49
C THR A 359 -17.42 -20.28 -7.13
N ALA A 360 -17.51 -21.57 -6.78
CA ALA A 360 -18.52 -22.48 -7.31
C ALA A 360 -19.93 -22.02 -6.94
N GLN A 361 -20.18 -21.69 -5.67
CA GLN A 361 -21.49 -21.21 -5.21
C GLN A 361 -21.88 -19.87 -5.83
N THR A 362 -20.91 -19.01 -6.10
CA THR A 362 -21.18 -17.75 -6.81
C THR A 362 -21.54 -18.01 -8.27
N ILE A 363 -20.89 -18.96 -8.94
CA ILE A 363 -21.27 -19.41 -10.28
C ILE A 363 -22.68 -20.01 -10.25
N ASP A 364 -23.03 -20.77 -9.20
CA ASP A 364 -24.38 -21.33 -9.04
C ASP A 364 -25.46 -20.26 -8.88
N TYR A 365 -25.13 -19.15 -8.23
CA TYR A 365 -26.02 -18.01 -8.10
C TYR A 365 -26.25 -17.25 -9.41
N LEU A 366 -25.29 -17.32 -10.35
CA LEU A 366 -25.35 -16.59 -11.62
C LEU A 366 -26.17 -17.38 -12.66
N THR A 367 -27.42 -17.02 -12.76
CA THR A 367 -28.40 -17.59 -13.71
C THR A 367 -28.34 -16.91 -15.08
N GLU A 368 -29.09 -17.44 -16.07
CA GLU A 368 -29.05 -16.92 -17.44
C GLU A 368 -29.56 -15.49 -17.59
N ASP A 369 -30.47 -15.07 -16.74
CA ASP A 369 -31.06 -13.73 -16.73
C ASP A 369 -30.18 -12.65 -16.13
N LYS A 370 -29.11 -13.03 -15.45
CA LYS A 370 -28.23 -12.07 -14.77
C LYS A 370 -27.17 -11.49 -15.72
N GLU A 371 -27.10 -10.17 -15.73
CA GLU A 371 -26.04 -9.42 -16.39
C GLU A 371 -24.98 -9.05 -15.37
N PHE A 372 -23.71 -9.45 -15.63
CA PHE A 372 -22.64 -9.28 -14.67
C PHE A 372 -21.27 -9.04 -15.29
N LEU A 373 -20.39 -8.40 -14.52
CA LEU A 373 -18.96 -8.34 -14.73
C LEU A 373 -18.24 -9.12 -13.63
N TRP A 374 -17.38 -10.06 -14.03
CA TRP A 374 -16.52 -10.80 -13.12
C TRP A 374 -15.07 -10.38 -13.31
N ILE A 375 -14.46 -9.82 -12.26
CA ILE A 375 -13.07 -9.35 -12.26
C ILE A 375 -12.20 -10.36 -11.53
N THR A 376 -11.07 -10.72 -12.15
CA THR A 376 -10.06 -11.60 -11.56
C THR A 376 -8.71 -10.88 -11.44
N CYS A 377 -7.81 -11.44 -10.63
CA CYS A 377 -6.48 -10.87 -10.43
C CYS A 377 -5.50 -11.19 -11.57
N ASN A 378 -5.68 -12.29 -12.31
CA ASN A 378 -4.77 -12.70 -13.39
C ASN A 378 -5.45 -13.56 -14.46
N VAL A 379 -4.70 -13.79 -15.55
CA VAL A 379 -5.16 -14.56 -16.71
C VAL A 379 -5.49 -16.02 -16.36
N ALA A 380 -4.67 -16.66 -15.52
CA ALA A 380 -4.87 -18.06 -15.14
C ALA A 380 -6.19 -18.25 -14.38
N LEU A 381 -6.51 -17.36 -13.47
CA LEU A 381 -7.79 -17.39 -12.74
C LEU A 381 -8.97 -17.10 -13.67
N THR A 382 -8.82 -16.19 -14.65
CA THR A 382 -9.86 -15.90 -15.65
C THR A 382 -10.20 -17.16 -16.46
N ASN A 383 -9.18 -17.84 -16.98
CA ASN A 383 -9.37 -19.05 -17.78
C ASN A 383 -9.95 -20.20 -16.93
N ASN A 384 -9.50 -20.36 -15.70
CA ASN A 384 -10.06 -21.37 -14.79
C ASN A 384 -11.53 -21.07 -14.45
N THR A 385 -11.86 -19.81 -14.24
CA THR A 385 -13.25 -19.38 -13.98
C THR A 385 -14.14 -19.63 -15.20
N GLU A 386 -13.67 -19.32 -16.40
CA GLU A 386 -14.38 -19.64 -17.64
C GLU A 386 -14.63 -21.16 -17.76
N GLN A 387 -13.60 -21.97 -17.53
CA GLN A 387 -13.74 -23.44 -17.61
C GLN A 387 -14.81 -23.95 -16.65
N ARG A 388 -14.87 -23.42 -15.44
CA ARG A 388 -15.93 -23.76 -14.47
C ARG A 388 -17.33 -23.38 -14.94
N PHE A 389 -17.49 -22.26 -15.64
CA PHE A 389 -18.74 -21.91 -16.29
C PHE A 389 -19.10 -22.88 -17.41
N ILE A 390 -18.13 -23.28 -18.23
CA ILE A 390 -18.33 -24.27 -19.30
C ILE A 390 -18.74 -25.62 -18.68
N ASP A 391 -18.01 -26.12 -17.70
CA ASP A 391 -18.28 -27.42 -17.06
C ASP A 391 -19.68 -27.46 -16.42
N LYS A 392 -20.10 -26.35 -15.80
CA LYS A 392 -21.42 -26.25 -15.20
C LYS A 392 -22.56 -26.25 -16.22
N HIS A 393 -22.35 -25.57 -17.35
CA HIS A 393 -23.38 -25.43 -18.38
C HIS A 393 -23.27 -26.48 -19.49
N ARG A 394 -22.35 -27.44 -19.38
CA ARG A 394 -22.19 -28.56 -20.31
C ARG A 394 -23.47 -29.41 -20.31
N GLY A 395 -24.02 -29.60 -21.49
CA GLY A 395 -25.30 -30.37 -21.64
C GLY A 395 -26.58 -29.58 -21.38
N ASN A 396 -26.50 -28.27 -21.25
CA ASN A 396 -27.71 -27.43 -21.21
C ASN A 396 -28.37 -27.42 -22.58
N PRO A 397 -29.65 -27.90 -22.70
CA PRO A 397 -30.38 -28.00 -23.99
C PRO A 397 -30.63 -26.66 -24.68
N TYR A 398 -30.45 -25.54 -23.95
CA TYR A 398 -30.55 -24.18 -24.51
C TYR A 398 -29.21 -23.65 -25.09
N ASN A 399 -28.13 -24.40 -24.97
CA ASN A 399 -26.83 -24.07 -25.56
C ASN A 399 -26.33 -25.24 -26.43
N PRO A 400 -26.93 -25.45 -27.67
CA PRO A 400 -26.60 -26.59 -28.49
C PRO A 400 -25.18 -26.61 -29.06
N ASP A 401 -24.48 -25.46 -29.06
CA ASP A 401 -23.09 -25.40 -29.44
C ASP A 401 -22.21 -25.63 -28.21
N GLU A 402 -21.68 -26.84 -28.07
CA GLU A 402 -20.72 -27.21 -26.97
C GLU A 402 -19.49 -26.29 -26.88
N THR A 403 -19.30 -25.42 -27.86
CA THR A 403 -18.22 -24.46 -27.98
C THR A 403 -18.55 -23.05 -27.48
N SER A 404 -19.83 -22.71 -27.28
CA SER A 404 -20.22 -21.40 -26.81
C SER A 404 -20.18 -21.32 -25.30
N SER A 405 -19.32 -20.42 -24.76
CA SER A 405 -19.22 -20.17 -23.33
C SER A 405 -20.43 -19.37 -22.83
N PHE A 406 -21.02 -19.77 -21.69
CA PHE A 406 -22.06 -19.00 -20.97
C PHE A 406 -21.64 -17.55 -20.68
N VAL A 407 -20.33 -17.31 -20.62
CA VAL A 407 -19.73 -16.02 -20.30
C VAL A 407 -18.68 -15.67 -21.34
N THR A 408 -18.54 -14.41 -21.69
CA THR A 408 -17.51 -13.93 -22.61
C THR A 408 -16.19 -13.72 -21.84
N ASN A 409 -15.14 -14.42 -22.24
CA ASN A 409 -13.78 -14.18 -21.74
C ASN A 409 -13.11 -13.10 -22.61
N TYR A 410 -12.71 -11.99 -21.98
CA TYR A 410 -12.06 -10.88 -22.67
C TYR A 410 -10.77 -11.29 -23.44
N LEU A 411 -10.11 -12.37 -23.03
CA LEU A 411 -8.89 -12.85 -23.69
C LEU A 411 -9.16 -13.36 -25.13
N LYS A 412 -10.38 -13.85 -25.38
CA LYS A 412 -10.79 -14.37 -26.69
C LYS A 412 -11.26 -13.29 -27.67
N ILE A 413 -11.26 -12.02 -27.23
CA ILE A 413 -11.64 -10.88 -28.09
C ILE A 413 -10.37 -10.22 -28.63
N ASP A 414 -10.36 -9.95 -29.95
CA ASP A 414 -9.23 -9.31 -30.62
C ASP A 414 -8.89 -7.96 -29.97
N PRO A 415 -7.61 -7.61 -29.81
CA PRO A 415 -7.21 -6.31 -29.26
C PRO A 415 -7.77 -5.09 -30.01
N LYS A 416 -8.02 -5.19 -31.32
CA LYS A 416 -8.65 -4.12 -32.10
C LYS A 416 -10.11 -3.94 -31.70
N ASP A 417 -10.84 -5.02 -31.53
CA ASP A 417 -12.24 -5.03 -31.15
C ASP A 417 -12.43 -4.53 -29.70
N LYS A 418 -11.49 -4.85 -28.79
CA LYS A 418 -11.47 -4.29 -27.45
C LYS A 418 -11.38 -2.75 -27.49
N LYS A 419 -10.52 -2.21 -28.37
CA LYS A 419 -10.39 -0.76 -28.56
C LYS A 419 -11.63 -0.11 -29.18
N GLN A 420 -12.41 -0.87 -29.94
CA GLN A 420 -13.69 -0.44 -30.52
C GLN A 420 -14.88 -0.57 -29.55
N GLY A 421 -14.64 -1.00 -28.31
CA GLY A 421 -15.67 -1.06 -27.27
C GLY A 421 -16.53 -2.31 -27.27
N ILE A 422 -16.16 -3.38 -27.96
CA ILE A 422 -16.91 -4.66 -28.01
C ILE A 422 -17.18 -5.23 -26.61
N LEU A 423 -16.28 -4.99 -25.64
CA LEU A 423 -16.48 -5.43 -24.26
C LEU A 423 -17.72 -4.79 -23.62
N ASN A 424 -18.11 -3.58 -24.06
CA ASN A 424 -19.27 -2.86 -23.53
C ASN A 424 -20.62 -3.41 -24.07
N LEU A 425 -20.58 -4.24 -25.09
CA LEU A 425 -21.77 -4.92 -25.62
C LEU A 425 -22.06 -6.23 -24.88
N GLN A 426 -21.11 -6.76 -24.13
CA GLN A 426 -21.26 -8.04 -23.44
C GLN A 426 -22.20 -7.89 -22.23
N LYS A 427 -23.09 -8.86 -22.03
CA LYS A 427 -23.96 -8.93 -20.85
C LYS A 427 -23.29 -9.68 -19.69
N LYS A 428 -22.47 -10.67 -20.00
CA LYS A 428 -21.78 -11.53 -19.05
C LYS A 428 -20.29 -11.55 -19.43
N LEU A 429 -19.46 -10.88 -18.66
CA LEU A 429 -18.07 -10.64 -19.02
C LEU A 429 -17.11 -11.07 -17.91
N LEU A 430 -16.11 -11.87 -18.28
CA LEU A 430 -14.92 -12.13 -17.46
C LEU A 430 -13.78 -11.25 -17.93
N CYS A 431 -13.13 -10.55 -17.01
CA CYS A 431 -11.91 -9.79 -17.33
C CYS A 431 -10.94 -9.73 -16.14
N THR A 432 -9.71 -9.33 -16.42
CA THR A 432 -8.76 -8.97 -15.36
C THR A 432 -8.85 -7.48 -15.03
N LEU A 433 -8.35 -7.11 -13.86
CA LEU A 433 -8.23 -5.70 -13.43
C LEU A 433 -7.59 -4.81 -14.51
N HIS A 434 -6.55 -5.31 -15.21
CA HIS A 434 -5.83 -4.58 -16.26
C HIS A 434 -6.70 -4.14 -17.43
N SER A 435 -7.75 -4.90 -17.73
CA SER A 435 -8.63 -4.65 -18.88
C SER A 435 -9.75 -3.68 -18.59
N LEU A 436 -9.88 -3.20 -17.35
CA LEU A 436 -10.94 -2.27 -16.96
C LEU A 436 -10.92 -0.95 -17.72
N HIS A 437 -9.77 -0.54 -18.23
CA HIS A 437 -9.67 0.69 -19.04
C HIS A 437 -10.45 0.64 -20.37
N TYR A 438 -10.89 -0.55 -20.82
CA TYR A 438 -11.78 -0.73 -21.95
C TYR A 438 -13.25 -0.72 -21.56
N ILE A 439 -13.60 -0.73 -20.26
CA ILE A 439 -14.97 -0.85 -19.77
C ILE A 439 -15.54 0.53 -19.48
N GLU A 440 -16.52 0.94 -20.29
CA GLU A 440 -17.24 2.20 -20.13
C GLU A 440 -18.66 1.99 -19.58
N LYS A 441 -19.23 0.81 -19.82
CA LYS A 441 -20.54 0.40 -19.34
C LYS A 441 -20.50 0.07 -17.84
N ASP A 442 -21.64 0.28 -17.17
CA ASP A 442 -21.91 -0.23 -15.84
C ASP A 442 -22.64 -1.58 -15.90
N PHE A 443 -22.34 -2.43 -14.93
CA PHE A 443 -22.99 -3.74 -14.81
C PHE A 443 -23.86 -3.78 -13.54
N PRO A 444 -25.08 -4.34 -13.63
CA PRO A 444 -25.95 -4.44 -12.45
C PRO A 444 -25.35 -5.29 -11.33
N LEU A 445 -24.59 -6.33 -11.68
CA LEU A 445 -23.91 -7.21 -10.75
C LEU A 445 -22.39 -7.21 -11.02
N LEU A 446 -21.61 -6.95 -9.98
CA LEU A 446 -20.16 -6.98 -9.99
C LEU A 446 -19.67 -8.12 -9.10
N VAL A 447 -18.88 -9.03 -9.65
CA VAL A 447 -18.17 -10.06 -8.90
C VAL A 447 -16.66 -9.79 -8.96
N ILE A 448 -15.97 -9.82 -7.83
CA ILE A 448 -14.51 -9.71 -7.78
C ILE A 448 -13.97 -10.92 -7.04
N ASP A 449 -13.23 -11.75 -7.76
CA ASP A 449 -12.60 -12.95 -7.20
C ASP A 449 -11.16 -12.65 -6.75
N GLU A 450 -10.79 -13.08 -5.54
CA GLU A 450 -9.54 -12.75 -4.86
C GLU A 450 -9.37 -11.23 -4.68
N MET A 451 -10.39 -10.59 -4.07
CA MET A 451 -10.50 -9.13 -3.93
C MET A 451 -9.25 -8.49 -3.36
N GLU A 452 -8.68 -9.04 -2.31
CA GLU A 452 -7.49 -8.51 -1.66
C GLU A 452 -6.26 -8.58 -2.57
N THR A 453 -6.16 -9.63 -3.39
CA THR A 453 -5.10 -9.78 -4.41
C THR A 453 -5.31 -8.78 -5.54
N VAL A 454 -6.55 -8.57 -5.99
CA VAL A 454 -6.91 -7.53 -6.97
C VAL A 454 -6.49 -6.15 -6.48
N LEU A 455 -6.75 -5.82 -5.21
CA LEU A 455 -6.32 -4.55 -4.62
C LEU A 455 -4.78 -4.43 -4.58
N ASN A 456 -4.07 -5.52 -4.28
CA ASN A 456 -2.61 -5.51 -4.22
C ASN A 456 -1.95 -5.22 -5.57
N ILE A 457 -2.61 -5.44 -6.70
CA ILE A 457 -2.08 -5.12 -8.03
C ILE A 457 -1.88 -3.61 -8.21
N PHE A 458 -2.66 -2.77 -7.53
CA PHE A 458 -2.53 -1.32 -7.61
C PHE A 458 -1.16 -0.80 -7.13
N LYS A 459 -0.39 -1.56 -6.34
CA LYS A 459 0.98 -1.20 -5.98
C LYS A 459 1.98 -1.36 -7.12
N THR A 460 1.64 -2.13 -8.16
CA THR A 460 2.57 -2.50 -9.23
C THR A 460 2.55 -1.50 -10.38
N ASP A 461 3.69 -1.34 -11.06
CA ASP A 461 3.79 -0.54 -12.29
C ASP A 461 3.19 -1.28 -13.50
N PHE A 462 2.85 -2.55 -13.32
CA PHE A 462 2.25 -3.38 -14.35
C PHE A 462 0.93 -2.79 -14.90
N LEU A 463 0.17 -2.06 -14.09
CA LEU A 463 -1.04 -1.36 -14.56
C LEU A 463 -0.76 -0.17 -15.48
N GLU A 464 0.48 0.25 -15.61
CA GLU A 464 0.84 1.41 -16.42
C GLU A 464 1.10 1.06 -17.88
N GLN A 465 1.59 -0.14 -18.18
CA GLN A 465 1.92 -0.62 -19.53
C GLN A 465 2.65 0.45 -20.38
N GLY A 466 3.59 1.17 -19.79
CA GLY A 466 4.28 2.30 -20.43
C GLY A 466 3.48 3.61 -20.51
N ASN A 467 2.22 3.63 -20.09
CA ASN A 467 1.37 4.81 -20.03
C ASN A 467 0.90 5.11 -18.61
N LYS A 468 1.50 6.09 -17.97
CA LYS A 468 1.18 6.51 -16.59
C LYS A 468 -0.30 6.88 -16.36
N LYS A 469 -1.03 7.32 -17.40
CA LYS A 469 -2.45 7.67 -17.30
C LYS A 469 -3.36 6.43 -17.23
N LEU A 470 -2.86 5.26 -17.65
CA LEU A 470 -3.65 4.03 -17.71
C LEU A 470 -4.07 3.55 -16.31
N LYS A 471 -3.15 3.55 -15.37
CA LYS A 471 -3.43 3.17 -13.97
C LYS A 471 -4.52 4.03 -13.34
N LYS A 472 -4.50 5.34 -13.63
CA LYS A 472 -5.54 6.26 -13.17
C LYS A 472 -6.90 5.91 -13.78
N LYS A 473 -6.96 5.65 -15.09
CA LYS A 473 -8.19 5.24 -15.78
C LYS A 473 -8.75 3.93 -15.22
N ILE A 474 -7.87 2.94 -14.94
CA ILE A 474 -8.27 1.67 -14.31
C ILE A 474 -8.86 1.91 -12.92
N TRP A 475 -8.24 2.76 -12.11
CA TRP A 475 -8.73 3.11 -10.78
C TRP A 475 -10.10 3.81 -10.83
N GLU A 476 -10.27 4.78 -11.70
CA GLU A 476 -11.54 5.48 -11.90
C GLU A 476 -12.65 4.54 -12.36
N THR A 477 -12.35 3.64 -13.30
CA THR A 477 -13.31 2.62 -13.76
C THR A 477 -13.65 1.65 -12.64
N PHE A 478 -12.65 1.16 -11.89
CA PHE A 478 -12.85 0.24 -10.78
C PHE A 478 -13.76 0.83 -9.68
N THR A 479 -13.49 2.07 -9.28
CA THR A 479 -14.32 2.74 -8.26
C THR A 479 -15.72 3.11 -8.78
N ARG A 480 -15.86 3.46 -10.05
CA ARG A 480 -17.13 3.70 -10.72
C ARG A 480 -18.00 2.44 -10.73
N LEU A 481 -17.42 1.31 -11.12
CA LEU A 481 -18.13 0.01 -11.13
C LEU A 481 -18.60 -0.39 -9.73
N LEU A 482 -17.76 -0.23 -8.70
CA LEU A 482 -18.15 -0.46 -7.31
C LEU A 482 -19.32 0.43 -6.88
N LYS A 483 -19.32 1.72 -7.27
CA LYS A 483 -20.39 2.66 -6.91
C LYS A 483 -21.70 2.37 -7.63
N ASN A 484 -21.64 2.02 -8.92
CA ASN A 484 -22.82 2.00 -9.79
C ASN A 484 -23.47 0.62 -9.87
N SER A 485 -22.77 -0.47 -9.57
CA SER A 485 -23.38 -1.80 -9.56
C SER A 485 -24.47 -1.90 -8.49
N LYS A 486 -25.62 -2.48 -8.81
CA LYS A 486 -26.72 -2.68 -7.87
C LYS A 486 -26.38 -3.71 -6.78
N GLN A 487 -25.60 -4.72 -7.16
CA GLN A 487 -25.12 -5.76 -6.26
C GLN A 487 -23.63 -6.01 -6.49
N ILE A 488 -22.90 -6.27 -5.41
CA ILE A 488 -21.47 -6.56 -5.41
C ILE A 488 -21.23 -7.84 -4.63
N ILE A 489 -20.45 -8.75 -5.19
CA ILE A 489 -20.00 -9.97 -4.53
C ILE A 489 -18.46 -9.97 -4.54
N LEU A 490 -17.86 -9.94 -3.36
CA LEU A 490 -16.42 -9.96 -3.17
C LEU A 490 -16.03 -11.31 -2.56
N LEU A 491 -15.12 -12.02 -3.23
CA LEU A 491 -14.64 -13.32 -2.80
C LEU A 491 -13.19 -13.18 -2.34
N ASP A 492 -12.89 -13.60 -1.11
CA ASP A 492 -11.52 -13.70 -0.60
C ASP A 492 -11.43 -14.75 0.50
N ALA A 493 -10.23 -15.29 0.69
CA ALA A 493 -9.96 -16.22 1.78
C ALA A 493 -9.54 -15.48 3.07
N PHE A 494 -8.99 -14.29 2.93
CA PHE A 494 -8.40 -13.49 4.00
C PHE A 494 -8.69 -12.01 3.79
N THR A 495 -9.96 -11.65 3.91
CA THR A 495 -10.39 -10.24 3.85
C THR A 495 -9.75 -9.44 4.98
N THR A 496 -9.35 -8.21 4.67
CA THR A 496 -8.76 -7.28 5.63
C THR A 496 -9.49 -5.93 5.62
N THR A 497 -9.16 -5.08 6.57
CA THR A 497 -9.67 -3.69 6.61
C THR A 497 -9.37 -2.91 5.34
N LYS A 498 -8.41 -3.34 4.51
CA LYS A 498 -8.11 -2.76 3.21
C LYS A 498 -9.35 -2.74 2.30
N THR A 499 -10.08 -3.86 2.24
CA THR A 499 -11.34 -3.97 1.48
C THR A 499 -12.45 -3.16 2.15
N THR A 500 -12.63 -3.29 3.47
CA THR A 500 -13.73 -2.59 4.16
C THR A 500 -13.53 -1.08 4.22
N ASP A 501 -12.30 -0.59 4.36
CA ASP A 501 -11.98 0.84 4.32
C ASP A 501 -12.28 1.45 2.94
N LEU A 502 -11.98 0.71 1.86
CA LEU A 502 -12.35 1.13 0.52
C LEU A 502 -13.87 1.24 0.36
N LEU A 503 -14.64 0.24 0.81
CA LEU A 503 -16.10 0.26 0.74
C LEU A 503 -16.69 1.39 1.60
N LYS A 504 -16.18 1.62 2.81
CA LYS A 504 -16.56 2.74 3.68
C LYS A 504 -16.28 4.09 3.01
N SER A 505 -15.12 4.23 2.36
CA SER A 505 -14.76 5.47 1.64
C SER A 505 -15.63 5.71 0.41
N LEU A 506 -16.24 4.67 -0.15
CA LEU A 506 -17.20 4.74 -1.24
C LEU A 506 -18.67 4.81 -0.76
N GLU A 507 -18.90 4.79 0.57
CA GLU A 507 -20.22 4.78 1.20
C GLU A 507 -21.07 3.58 0.77
N ILE A 508 -20.45 2.42 0.54
CA ILE A 508 -21.11 1.18 0.13
C ILE A 508 -21.38 0.34 1.38
N PRO A 509 -22.65 0.09 1.75
CA PRO A 509 -22.98 -0.82 2.84
C PRO A 509 -22.60 -2.25 2.46
N TYR A 510 -22.03 -3.00 3.40
CA TYR A 510 -21.55 -4.36 3.18
C TYR A 510 -21.85 -5.27 4.36
N THR A 511 -21.89 -6.57 4.07
CA THR A 511 -21.94 -7.65 5.07
C THR A 511 -20.83 -8.65 4.76
N ILE A 512 -20.08 -9.07 5.78
CA ILE A 512 -19.05 -10.09 5.66
C ILE A 512 -19.63 -11.42 6.10
N LYS A 513 -19.65 -12.38 5.19
CA LYS A 513 -20.00 -13.78 5.47
C LYS A 513 -18.74 -14.54 5.80
N GLU A 514 -18.53 -14.85 7.06
CA GLU A 514 -17.35 -15.57 7.54
C GLU A 514 -17.72 -16.99 7.97
N ARG A 515 -17.08 -17.99 7.33
CA ARG A 515 -17.32 -19.38 7.68
C ARG A 515 -16.68 -19.75 9.02
N LEU A 516 -17.41 -20.47 9.84
CA LEU A 516 -16.85 -21.15 10.99
C LEU A 516 -15.89 -22.25 10.52
N TYR A 517 -14.65 -22.16 10.94
CA TYR A 517 -13.59 -23.06 10.49
C TYR A 517 -13.49 -24.32 11.36
N GLU A 518 -13.30 -25.47 10.68
CA GLU A 518 -12.73 -26.63 11.33
C GLU A 518 -11.19 -26.53 11.31
N PRO A 519 -10.49 -26.96 12.36
CA PRO A 519 -9.03 -26.99 12.38
C PRO A 519 -8.49 -27.83 11.22
N THR A 520 -7.58 -27.26 10.43
CA THR A 520 -6.91 -28.02 9.38
C THR A 520 -5.91 -29.03 9.97
N THR A 521 -5.75 -30.17 9.33
CA THR A 521 -4.71 -31.15 9.67
C THR A 521 -3.32 -30.72 9.19
N ARG A 522 -3.21 -29.64 8.43
CA ARG A 522 -1.95 -29.18 7.82
C ARG A 522 -1.02 -28.56 8.86
N THR A 523 0.27 -28.84 8.70
CA THR A 523 1.35 -28.29 9.51
C THR A 523 2.33 -27.54 8.65
N ILE A 524 2.57 -26.28 8.96
CA ILE A 524 3.67 -25.48 8.41
C ILE A 524 4.92 -25.74 9.24
N LYS A 525 5.93 -26.32 8.61
CA LYS A 525 7.24 -26.60 9.21
C LYS A 525 8.25 -25.55 8.71
N PHE A 526 8.68 -24.65 9.59
CA PHE A 526 9.70 -23.66 9.23
C PHE A 526 11.08 -24.31 9.26
N MET A 527 11.78 -24.23 8.14
CA MET A 527 13.17 -24.70 7.98
C MET A 527 14.15 -23.52 8.02
N GLU A 528 15.38 -23.79 8.46
CA GLU A 528 16.36 -22.75 8.76
C GLU A 528 16.82 -21.97 7.52
N ASN A 529 17.17 -22.65 6.42
CA ASN A 529 17.73 -22.02 5.22
C ASN A 529 17.46 -22.81 3.94
N GLU A 530 17.87 -22.22 2.80
CA GLU A 530 17.69 -22.74 1.45
C GLU A 530 18.42 -24.08 1.27
N GLY A 531 19.67 -24.18 1.68
CA GLY A 531 20.48 -25.38 1.53
C GLY A 531 19.92 -26.58 2.29
N THR A 532 19.52 -26.37 3.56
CA THR A 532 18.87 -27.41 4.39
C THR A 532 17.59 -27.92 3.71
N MET A 533 16.79 -27.00 3.13
CA MET A 533 15.55 -27.37 2.49
C MET A 533 15.79 -28.15 1.18
N ILE A 534 16.78 -27.76 0.37
CA ILE A 534 17.16 -28.50 -0.85
C ILE A 534 17.64 -29.91 -0.49
N THR A 535 18.46 -30.06 0.56
CA THR A 535 18.95 -31.36 1.01
C THR A 535 17.81 -32.25 1.50
N ASP A 536 16.85 -31.71 2.24
CA ASP A 536 15.64 -32.44 2.67
C ASP A 536 14.81 -32.91 1.45
N ILE A 537 14.64 -32.05 0.45
CA ILE A 537 13.97 -32.44 -0.83
C ILE A 537 14.69 -33.61 -1.49
N GLN A 538 16.02 -33.54 -1.61
CA GLN A 538 16.82 -34.63 -2.22
C GLN A 538 16.67 -35.94 -1.44
N GLU A 539 16.58 -35.89 -0.10
CA GLU A 539 16.33 -37.05 0.73
C GLU A 539 14.93 -37.63 0.49
N LYS A 540 13.90 -36.77 0.36
CA LYS A 540 12.54 -37.20 0.03
C LYS A 540 12.45 -37.84 -1.36
N ILE A 541 13.19 -37.31 -2.33
CA ILE A 541 13.31 -37.91 -3.67
C ILE A 541 13.89 -39.32 -3.59
N ARG A 542 14.97 -39.56 -2.79
CA ARG A 542 15.56 -40.90 -2.59
C ARG A 542 14.56 -41.88 -1.91
N GLN A 543 13.67 -41.33 -1.08
CA GLN A 543 12.59 -42.09 -0.42
C GLN A 543 11.38 -42.34 -1.34
N ASN A 544 11.49 -41.98 -2.63
CA ASN A 544 10.44 -42.08 -3.66
C ASN A 544 9.17 -41.26 -3.32
N SER A 545 9.30 -40.20 -2.53
CA SER A 545 8.19 -39.28 -2.25
C SER A 545 7.93 -38.37 -3.45
N LYS A 546 6.65 -38.04 -3.72
CA LYS A 546 6.26 -37.04 -4.69
C LYS A 546 6.19 -35.66 -4.03
N VAL A 547 6.89 -34.68 -4.57
CA VAL A 547 7.06 -33.37 -3.96
C VAL A 547 6.60 -32.22 -4.85
N LEU A 548 5.94 -31.24 -4.23
CA LEU A 548 5.51 -30.01 -4.88
C LEU A 548 6.35 -28.85 -4.36
N ILE A 549 6.96 -28.07 -5.23
CA ILE A 549 7.92 -27.03 -4.86
C ILE A 549 7.50 -25.68 -5.44
N PHE A 550 7.34 -24.68 -4.58
CA PHE A 550 7.30 -23.29 -4.99
C PHE A 550 8.69 -22.68 -4.86
N TYR A 551 9.26 -22.19 -5.98
CA TYR A 551 10.57 -21.56 -6.00
C TYR A 551 10.51 -20.22 -6.77
N PRO A 552 10.84 -19.06 -6.15
CA PRO A 552 10.51 -17.75 -6.72
C PRO A 552 11.44 -17.28 -7.86
N TYR A 553 12.68 -17.79 -7.95
CA TYR A 553 13.67 -17.31 -8.93
C TYR A 553 13.68 -18.18 -10.18
N LYS A 554 12.99 -17.74 -11.24
CA LYS A 554 12.85 -18.47 -12.49
C LYS A 554 14.19 -18.93 -13.11
N ASN A 555 15.21 -18.07 -13.03
CA ASN A 555 16.53 -18.32 -13.62
C ASN A 555 17.40 -19.32 -12.85
N ARG A 556 17.00 -19.75 -11.65
CA ARG A 556 17.65 -20.83 -10.89
C ARG A 556 16.93 -22.17 -11.01
N MET A 557 15.70 -22.19 -11.54
CA MET A 557 14.90 -23.41 -11.66
C MET A 557 15.53 -24.47 -12.57
N PRO A 558 16.17 -24.12 -13.70
CA PRO A 558 16.86 -25.13 -14.54
C PRO A 558 17.99 -25.85 -13.78
N GLU A 559 18.76 -25.13 -12.96
CA GLU A 559 19.81 -25.74 -12.16
C GLU A 559 19.26 -26.60 -11.02
N LEU A 560 18.17 -26.15 -10.37
CA LEU A 560 17.48 -26.97 -9.36
C LEU A 560 16.92 -28.27 -9.97
N LYS A 561 16.32 -28.19 -11.18
CA LYS A 561 15.89 -29.38 -11.89
C LYS A 561 17.06 -30.35 -12.07
N LYS A 562 18.20 -29.87 -12.57
CA LYS A 562 19.39 -30.69 -12.73
C LYS A 562 19.85 -31.33 -11.42
N MET A 563 19.88 -30.56 -10.32
CA MET A 563 20.26 -31.05 -8.99
C MET A 563 19.30 -32.14 -8.48
N PHE A 564 18.01 -32.06 -8.78
CA PHE A 564 17.04 -33.07 -8.35
C PHE A 564 17.06 -34.31 -9.25
N ASP A 565 17.20 -34.14 -10.58
CA ASP A 565 17.30 -35.26 -11.54
C ASP A 565 18.58 -36.08 -11.30
N GLU A 566 19.70 -35.45 -10.93
CA GLU A 566 20.95 -36.10 -10.56
C GLU A 566 20.79 -37.07 -9.36
N VAL A 567 19.80 -36.88 -8.49
CA VAL A 567 19.59 -37.73 -7.31
C VAL A 567 19.28 -39.16 -7.68
N LEU A 568 18.55 -39.38 -8.80
CA LEU A 568 18.17 -40.70 -9.30
C LEU A 568 18.72 -40.98 -10.71
N ASP A 569 19.54 -40.08 -11.26
CA ASP A 569 20.04 -40.12 -12.65
C ASP A 569 18.88 -40.32 -13.66
N LYS A 570 17.78 -39.58 -13.47
CA LYS A 570 16.57 -39.66 -14.30
C LYS A 570 15.90 -38.27 -14.41
N ASP A 571 15.18 -38.04 -15.50
CA ASP A 571 14.30 -36.88 -15.68
C ASP A 571 13.01 -37.04 -14.85
N ILE A 572 13.07 -36.61 -13.63
CA ILE A 572 11.96 -36.73 -12.64
C ILE A 572 11.29 -35.37 -12.34
N THR A 573 11.84 -34.28 -12.84
CA THR A 573 11.42 -32.92 -12.45
C THR A 573 10.77 -32.18 -13.61
N LYS A 574 9.53 -31.75 -13.45
CA LYS A 574 8.88 -30.73 -14.30
C LYS A 574 8.86 -29.40 -13.58
N TYR A 575 9.05 -28.29 -14.30
CA TYR A 575 8.90 -26.97 -13.72
C TYR A 575 8.12 -26.03 -14.63
N TYR A 576 7.45 -25.01 -14.03
CA TYR A 576 6.62 -24.02 -14.70
C TYR A 576 7.00 -22.62 -14.25
N ASN A 577 7.39 -21.78 -15.19
CA ASN A 577 7.70 -20.37 -14.94
C ASN A 577 7.20 -19.47 -16.07
N ALA A 578 7.42 -18.16 -15.96
CA ALA A 578 6.96 -17.20 -16.96
C ALA A 578 7.66 -17.36 -18.34
N ASP A 579 8.87 -17.94 -18.34
CA ASP A 579 9.72 -18.09 -19.53
C ASP A 579 9.53 -19.45 -20.23
N GLU A 580 8.56 -20.25 -19.80
CA GLU A 580 8.23 -21.50 -20.48
C GLU A 580 7.43 -21.26 -21.77
N ASP A 581 7.49 -22.24 -22.67
CA ASP A 581 6.71 -22.25 -23.90
C ASP A 581 5.20 -22.19 -23.61
N ASP A 582 4.45 -21.57 -24.51
CA ASP A 582 3.01 -21.43 -24.34
C ASP A 582 2.28 -22.76 -24.28
N LEU A 583 2.74 -23.75 -25.01
CA LEU A 583 2.17 -25.12 -24.98
C LEU A 583 2.33 -25.73 -23.58
N LYS A 584 3.51 -25.57 -22.98
CA LYS A 584 3.76 -26.05 -21.61
C LYS A 584 2.92 -25.26 -20.57
N LYS A 585 2.70 -23.97 -20.78
CA LYS A 585 1.78 -23.17 -19.94
C LYS A 585 0.33 -23.62 -20.04
N LYS A 586 -0.09 -24.16 -21.19
CA LYS A 586 -1.43 -24.73 -21.36
C LYS A 586 -1.66 -25.96 -20.49
N GLU A 587 -0.59 -26.71 -20.12
CA GLU A 587 -0.68 -27.81 -19.16
C GLU A 587 -1.25 -27.36 -17.79
N LEU A 588 -1.10 -26.06 -17.45
CA LEU A 588 -1.67 -25.48 -16.22
C LEU A 588 -3.19 -25.36 -16.26
N GLY A 589 -3.83 -25.53 -17.41
CA GLY A 589 -5.28 -25.61 -17.55
C GLY A 589 -5.87 -26.88 -16.91
N ASP A 590 -5.10 -27.98 -16.94
CA ASP A 590 -5.44 -29.24 -16.25
C ASP A 590 -4.22 -29.83 -15.55
N VAL A 591 -3.93 -29.28 -14.39
CA VAL A 591 -2.80 -29.76 -13.56
C VAL A 591 -3.03 -31.15 -13.00
N ASN A 592 -4.29 -31.60 -12.88
CA ASN A 592 -4.56 -32.95 -12.37
C ASN A 592 -4.08 -34.04 -13.33
N GLU A 593 -4.07 -33.77 -14.63
CA GLU A 593 -3.52 -34.70 -15.61
C GLU A 593 -2.04 -34.46 -15.89
N ASN A 594 -1.57 -33.21 -15.84
CA ASN A 594 -0.23 -32.86 -16.31
C ASN A 594 0.87 -32.83 -15.23
N TRP A 595 0.49 -32.81 -13.92
CA TRP A 595 1.46 -32.89 -12.82
C TRP A 595 1.77 -34.34 -12.44
N ASP A 596 2.31 -35.09 -13.39
CA ASP A 596 2.57 -36.52 -13.30
C ASP A 596 4.03 -36.85 -12.85
N ALA A 597 4.96 -35.87 -12.88
CA ALA A 597 6.35 -36.08 -12.46
C ALA A 597 6.49 -36.22 -10.94
N GLN A 598 7.57 -36.86 -10.47
CA GLN A 598 7.87 -37.02 -9.05
C GLN A 598 8.12 -35.67 -8.36
N VAL A 599 8.75 -34.73 -9.09
CA VAL A 599 9.02 -33.38 -8.61
C VAL A 599 8.32 -32.40 -9.53
N ILE A 600 7.40 -31.62 -8.99
CA ILE A 600 6.78 -30.49 -9.69
C ILE A 600 7.26 -29.20 -9.03
N MET A 601 7.84 -28.32 -9.86
CA MET A 601 8.35 -27.03 -9.39
C MET A 601 7.67 -25.89 -10.15
N PHE A 602 7.26 -24.82 -9.44
CA PHE A 602 6.61 -23.66 -10.05
C PHE A 602 6.97 -22.36 -9.33
N ASN A 603 6.75 -21.23 -10.00
CA ASN A 603 6.96 -19.90 -9.43
C ASN A 603 5.68 -19.06 -9.38
N ASN A 604 5.81 -17.75 -9.33
CA ASN A 604 4.70 -16.79 -9.22
C ASN A 604 3.68 -16.85 -10.39
N VAL A 605 3.97 -17.59 -11.46
CA VAL A 605 2.99 -17.86 -12.55
C VAL A 605 1.76 -18.57 -11.99
N ILE A 606 1.92 -19.34 -10.91
CA ILE A 606 0.86 -20.11 -10.27
C ILE A 606 0.68 -19.66 -8.81
N THR A 607 0.30 -18.43 -8.58
CA THR A 607 -0.06 -17.97 -7.21
C THR A 607 -1.53 -18.17 -6.91
N CYS A 608 -2.41 -18.05 -7.90
CA CYS A 608 -3.85 -18.29 -7.77
C CYS A 608 -4.42 -18.92 -9.05
N GLY A 609 -5.61 -19.50 -8.96
CA GLY A 609 -6.36 -20.03 -10.10
C GLY A 609 -6.06 -21.48 -10.48
N VAL A 610 -5.02 -22.12 -9.93
CA VAL A 610 -4.67 -23.52 -10.20
C VAL A 610 -4.81 -24.34 -8.93
N ASN A 611 -5.49 -25.49 -9.00
CA ASN A 611 -5.68 -26.38 -7.88
C ASN A 611 -5.42 -27.83 -8.29
N TYR A 612 -4.51 -28.49 -7.59
CA TYR A 612 -4.27 -29.92 -7.72
C TYR A 612 -5.11 -30.67 -6.68
N GLU A 613 -5.93 -31.60 -7.11
CA GLU A 613 -6.95 -32.26 -6.28
C GLU A 613 -6.69 -33.77 -6.07
N LYS A 614 -5.64 -34.34 -6.68
CA LYS A 614 -5.24 -35.73 -6.42
C LYS A 614 -4.45 -35.81 -5.10
N LEU A 615 -4.58 -36.94 -4.40
CA LEU A 615 -3.87 -37.23 -3.14
C LEU A 615 -2.63 -38.07 -3.42
N ASP A 616 -1.68 -37.52 -4.13
CA ASP A 616 -0.44 -38.21 -4.48
C ASP A 616 0.85 -37.41 -4.19
N PHE A 617 0.72 -36.11 -3.88
CA PHE A 617 1.84 -35.37 -3.30
C PHE A 617 2.00 -35.68 -1.83
N ASP A 618 3.24 -36.02 -1.41
CA ASP A 618 3.57 -36.29 -0.02
C ASP A 618 3.90 -35.01 0.74
N TYR A 619 4.75 -34.14 0.15
CA TYR A 619 5.23 -32.94 0.78
C TYR A 619 5.12 -31.74 -0.15
N MET A 620 5.00 -30.58 0.47
CA MET A 620 5.11 -29.30 -0.24
C MET A 620 6.24 -28.46 0.35
N TYR A 621 6.99 -27.75 -0.50
CA TYR A 621 8.10 -26.88 -0.15
C TYR A 621 7.89 -25.49 -0.70
N ILE A 622 8.02 -24.47 0.15
CA ILE A 622 7.82 -23.07 -0.21
C ILE A 622 9.07 -22.26 0.14
N PHE A 623 9.77 -21.79 -0.88
CA PHE A 623 10.87 -20.85 -0.74
C PHE A 623 10.35 -19.43 -0.83
N PHE A 624 10.45 -18.67 0.25
CA PHE A 624 9.86 -17.34 0.39
C PHE A 624 10.90 -16.28 0.09
N ALA A 625 10.74 -15.50 -1.01
CA ALA A 625 11.61 -14.37 -1.36
C ALA A 625 11.02 -13.04 -0.88
N SER A 626 11.84 -11.99 -0.87
CA SER A 626 11.45 -10.64 -0.39
C SER A 626 10.33 -9.99 -1.20
N PHE A 627 10.20 -10.31 -2.47
CA PHE A 627 9.16 -9.77 -3.34
C PHE A 627 7.84 -10.54 -3.28
N ASN A 628 7.82 -11.73 -2.65
CA ASN A 628 6.59 -12.46 -2.41
C ASN A 628 5.82 -11.83 -1.24
N THR A 629 4.50 -11.74 -1.36
CA THR A 629 3.69 -11.34 -0.23
C THR A 629 3.34 -12.54 0.65
N PRO A 630 3.17 -12.35 1.97
CA PRO A 630 2.68 -13.42 2.86
C PRO A 630 1.35 -14.01 2.40
N ARG A 631 0.48 -13.19 1.80
CA ARG A 631 -0.79 -13.60 1.22
C ARG A 631 -0.61 -14.57 0.06
N ASP A 632 0.28 -14.25 -0.88
CA ASP A 632 0.56 -15.13 -2.02
C ASP A 632 1.07 -16.49 -1.52
N MET A 633 1.94 -16.49 -0.52
CA MET A 633 2.52 -17.73 0.00
C MET A 633 1.52 -18.59 0.76
N ILE A 634 0.58 -18.01 1.48
CA ILE A 634 -0.48 -18.80 2.12
C ILE A 634 -1.45 -19.34 1.06
N GLN A 635 -1.71 -18.61 -0.02
CA GLN A 635 -2.49 -19.11 -1.15
C GLN A 635 -1.75 -20.23 -1.90
N VAL A 636 -0.44 -20.07 -2.11
CA VAL A 636 0.43 -21.11 -2.68
C VAL A 636 0.35 -22.40 -1.85
N SER A 637 0.33 -22.31 -0.53
CA SER A 637 0.25 -23.49 0.35
C SER A 637 -0.99 -24.38 0.13
N TYR A 638 -1.96 -23.86 -0.62
CA TYR A 638 -3.21 -24.56 -0.94
C TYR A 638 -3.29 -25.04 -2.40
N ARG A 639 -2.20 -24.92 -3.18
CA ARG A 639 -2.20 -25.38 -4.60
C ARG A 639 -2.35 -26.88 -4.69
N ALA A 640 -1.74 -27.67 -3.80
CA ALA A 640 -2.13 -29.06 -3.56
C ALA A 640 -3.25 -29.09 -2.52
N ARG A 641 -4.45 -29.47 -2.93
CA ARG A 641 -5.62 -29.61 -2.04
C ARG A 641 -5.40 -30.65 -0.97
N PHE A 642 -4.67 -31.70 -1.31
CA PHE A 642 -4.38 -32.82 -0.43
C PHE A 642 -2.88 -33.09 -0.43
N LEU A 643 -2.34 -33.37 0.75
CA LEU A 643 -0.97 -33.80 0.96
C LEU A 643 -1.00 -35.02 1.89
N SER A 644 -0.37 -36.13 1.51
CA SER A 644 -0.43 -37.37 2.31
C SER A 644 0.19 -37.18 3.69
N SER A 645 1.28 -36.41 3.80
CA SER A 645 1.90 -36.09 5.11
C SER A 645 1.21 -34.94 5.85
N GLY A 646 0.44 -34.11 5.17
CA GLY A 646 -0.08 -32.85 5.71
C GLY A 646 1.01 -31.80 6.01
N ILE A 647 2.28 -32.01 5.61
CA ILE A 647 3.41 -31.15 5.95
C ILE A 647 3.75 -30.21 4.79
N ILE A 648 3.84 -28.93 5.10
CA ILE A 648 4.32 -27.88 4.19
C ILE A 648 5.59 -27.29 4.80
N ASN A 649 6.72 -27.49 4.14
CA ASN A 649 8.01 -26.97 4.56
C ASN A 649 8.20 -25.55 4.00
N VAL A 650 8.62 -24.60 4.82
CA VAL A 650 8.78 -23.19 4.45
C VAL A 650 10.13 -22.67 4.89
N THR A 651 10.89 -22.07 3.98
CA THR A 651 12.10 -21.33 4.31
C THR A 651 12.05 -19.91 3.76
N PHE A 652 12.75 -18.99 4.43
CA PHE A 652 12.87 -17.60 4.00
C PHE A 652 14.25 -17.39 3.40
N LEU A 653 14.28 -17.06 2.11
CA LEU A 653 15.52 -16.85 1.38
C LEU A 653 16.27 -15.62 1.92
N PRO A 654 17.62 -15.65 1.98
CA PRO A 654 18.42 -14.51 2.38
C PRO A 654 18.24 -13.34 1.38
N ASN A 655 18.52 -12.12 1.82
CA ASN A 655 18.33 -10.86 1.08
C ASN A 655 16.88 -10.34 1.02
N LEU A 656 16.16 -10.49 2.12
CA LEU A 656 14.98 -9.69 2.37
C LEU A 656 15.36 -8.21 2.58
N LYS A 657 15.91 -7.54 1.54
CA LYS A 657 15.96 -6.08 1.58
C LYS A 657 14.51 -5.61 1.53
N PRO A 658 14.07 -4.77 2.47
CA PRO A 658 12.79 -4.11 2.29
C PRO A 658 12.86 -3.43 0.93
N THR A 659 11.91 -3.73 0.07
CA THR A 659 11.72 -2.97 -1.16
C THR A 659 11.68 -1.51 -0.76
N THR A 660 12.57 -0.70 -1.32
CA THR A 660 12.53 0.76 -1.15
C THR A 660 11.11 1.20 -1.48
N TYR A 661 10.52 2.02 -0.63
CA TYR A 661 9.21 2.63 -0.87
C TYR A 661 9.18 3.12 -2.31
N PRO A 662 8.30 2.63 -3.19
CA PRO A 662 8.12 3.25 -4.49
C PRO A 662 7.71 4.69 -4.21
N LYS A 663 8.42 5.66 -4.79
CA LYS A 663 8.17 7.11 -4.64
C LYS A 663 6.81 7.56 -5.26
N ASP A 664 5.89 6.62 -5.52
CA ASP A 664 4.77 6.78 -6.47
C ASP A 664 3.36 6.75 -5.87
N CYS A 665 3.20 7.04 -4.58
CA CYS A 665 1.84 7.29 -4.07
C CYS A 665 1.16 8.51 -4.72
N ASP A 666 1.91 9.34 -5.45
CA ASP A 666 1.42 10.60 -6.05
C ASP A 666 0.85 10.45 -7.48
N ARG A 667 0.94 9.26 -8.10
CA ARG A 667 0.50 9.09 -9.50
C ARG A 667 -1.02 9.14 -9.70
N ILE A 668 -1.77 8.92 -8.63
CA ILE A 668 -3.22 9.12 -8.59
C ILE A 668 -3.53 10.07 -7.44
N ASN A 669 -3.72 11.34 -7.74
CA ASN A 669 -4.07 12.35 -6.73
C ASN A 669 -5.50 12.13 -6.22
N CYS A 670 -5.66 11.13 -5.35
CA CYS A 670 -6.94 10.71 -4.78
C CYS A 670 -6.72 10.23 -3.34
N PRO A 671 -7.33 10.88 -2.32
CA PRO A 671 -7.15 10.50 -0.92
C PRO A 671 -7.50 9.02 -0.64
N MET A 672 -8.56 8.53 -1.26
CA MET A 672 -8.99 7.13 -1.14
C MET A 672 -7.96 6.16 -1.73
N TYR A 673 -7.36 6.49 -2.87
CA TYR A 673 -6.27 5.70 -3.43
C TYR A 673 -5.04 5.71 -2.52
N THR A 674 -4.69 6.87 -1.97
CA THR A 674 -3.57 7.00 -1.04
C THR A 674 -3.78 6.15 0.22
N GLN A 675 -4.99 6.12 0.76
CA GLN A 675 -5.34 5.26 1.90
C GLN A 675 -5.20 3.77 1.54
N LEU A 676 -5.77 3.36 0.41
CA LEU A 676 -5.63 1.98 -0.09
C LEU A 676 -4.17 1.61 -0.27
N TYR A 677 -3.39 2.47 -0.91
CA TYR A 677 -1.97 2.25 -1.15
C TYR A 677 -1.20 2.07 0.16
N ASN A 678 -1.45 2.90 1.17
CA ASN A 678 -0.84 2.76 2.49
C ASN A 678 -1.19 1.42 3.15
N ASN A 679 -2.43 0.95 3.03
CA ASN A 679 -2.85 -0.34 3.56
C ASN A 679 -2.15 -1.50 2.82
N ILE A 680 -2.00 -1.41 1.49
CA ILE A 680 -1.25 -2.37 0.69
C ILE A 680 0.23 -2.41 1.13
N MET A 681 0.83 -1.24 1.34
CA MET A 681 2.23 -1.14 1.75
C MET A 681 2.47 -1.66 3.17
N ASN A 682 1.52 -1.49 4.09
CA ASN A 682 1.58 -2.10 5.42
C ASN A 682 1.65 -3.63 5.36
N GLU A 683 0.90 -4.27 4.46
CA GLU A 683 0.98 -5.70 4.21
C GLU A 683 2.34 -6.08 3.58
N ALA A 684 2.79 -5.33 2.57
CA ALA A 684 4.01 -5.63 1.82
C ALA A 684 5.30 -5.45 2.64
N PHE A 685 5.33 -4.47 3.56
CA PHE A 685 6.50 -4.18 4.40
C PHE A 685 6.48 -4.85 5.77
N SER A 686 5.42 -5.57 6.09
CA SER A 686 5.43 -6.41 7.29
C SER A 686 6.58 -7.42 7.21
N PRO A 687 7.28 -7.71 8.32
CA PRO A 687 8.30 -8.76 8.33
C PRO A 687 7.70 -10.06 7.79
N ASN A 688 8.17 -10.51 6.64
CA ASN A 688 7.54 -11.61 5.89
C ASN A 688 7.27 -12.84 6.75
N LYS A 689 8.21 -13.20 7.63
CA LYS A 689 8.06 -14.35 8.53
C LYS A 689 6.90 -14.18 9.51
N ASN A 690 6.79 -13.03 10.17
CA ASN A 690 5.75 -12.79 11.16
C ASN A 690 4.38 -12.60 10.51
N ALA A 691 4.32 -11.88 9.39
CA ALA A 691 3.10 -11.72 8.61
C ALA A 691 2.60 -13.06 8.06
N PHE A 692 3.50 -13.92 7.57
CA PHE A 692 3.14 -15.26 7.11
C PHE A 692 2.61 -16.13 8.26
N LYS A 693 3.25 -16.09 9.45
CA LYS A 693 2.71 -16.74 10.65
C LYS A 693 1.30 -16.26 11.01
N ARG A 694 1.01 -14.96 10.84
CA ARG A 694 -0.34 -14.42 11.08
C ARG A 694 -1.36 -15.04 10.12
N PHE A 695 -1.02 -15.15 8.82
CA PHE A 695 -1.87 -15.86 7.87
C PHE A 695 -2.03 -17.36 8.23
N CYS A 696 -0.98 -18.01 8.71
CA CYS A 696 -1.09 -19.41 9.20
C CYS A 696 -2.09 -19.53 10.35
N ILE A 697 -2.10 -18.57 11.28
CA ILE A 697 -3.08 -18.53 12.38
C ILE A 697 -4.49 -18.32 11.81
N GLN A 698 -4.69 -17.40 10.88
CA GLN A 698 -5.99 -17.16 10.23
C GLN A 698 -6.47 -18.37 9.43
N ALA A 699 -5.55 -19.14 8.84
CA ALA A 699 -5.85 -20.37 8.13
C ALA A 699 -5.97 -21.60 9.05
N HIS A 700 -5.85 -21.42 10.37
CA HIS A 700 -5.85 -22.48 11.38
C HIS A 700 -4.79 -23.56 11.18
N TYR A 701 -3.64 -23.22 10.59
CA TYR A 701 -2.51 -24.11 10.41
C TYR A 701 -1.74 -24.30 11.72
N LYS A 702 -1.33 -25.53 12.00
CA LYS A 702 -0.31 -25.79 13.02
C LYS A 702 1.04 -25.30 12.50
N THR A 703 1.86 -24.75 13.39
CA THR A 703 3.22 -24.29 13.02
C THR A 703 4.26 -24.97 13.90
N THR A 704 5.33 -25.43 13.26
CA THR A 704 6.50 -26.03 13.94
C THR A 704 7.77 -25.41 13.37
N MET A 705 8.89 -25.57 14.10
CA MET A 705 10.20 -25.09 13.64
C MET A 705 11.19 -26.24 13.65
N ASP A 706 11.85 -26.46 12.52
CA ASP A 706 12.99 -27.34 12.42
C ASP A 706 14.27 -26.50 12.57
N LYS A 707 15.09 -26.87 13.56
CA LYS A 707 16.38 -26.21 13.82
C LYS A 707 17.57 -26.97 13.22
N HIS A 708 17.28 -28.03 12.46
CA HIS A 708 18.34 -28.77 11.78
C HIS A 708 19.03 -27.87 10.76
N ARG A 709 20.33 -27.96 10.70
CA ARG A 709 21.18 -27.29 9.70
C ARG A 709 22.13 -28.30 9.11
N ILE A 710 22.34 -28.21 7.82
CA ILE A 710 23.41 -28.92 7.15
C ILE A 710 24.77 -28.25 7.46
N GLU A 711 25.86 -28.94 7.19
CA GLU A 711 27.20 -28.38 7.30
C GLU A 711 27.36 -27.16 6.41
N LYS A 712 28.06 -26.14 6.93
CA LYS A 712 28.19 -24.85 6.23
C LYS A 712 28.87 -24.98 4.86
N GLU A 713 29.83 -25.87 4.71
CA GLU A 713 30.53 -26.13 3.45
C GLU A 713 29.56 -26.65 2.36
N LEU A 714 28.62 -27.50 2.74
CA LEU A 714 27.59 -27.99 1.83
C LEU A 714 26.60 -26.88 1.47
N GLU A 715 26.19 -26.06 2.44
CA GLU A 715 25.33 -24.88 2.22
C GLU A 715 25.98 -23.91 1.21
N ASP A 716 27.26 -23.56 1.44
CA ASP A 716 28.03 -22.65 0.57
C ASP A 716 28.20 -23.23 -0.85
N SER A 717 28.39 -24.54 -0.97
CA SER A 717 28.49 -25.27 -2.26
C SER A 717 27.17 -25.17 -3.03
N ILE A 718 26.03 -25.41 -2.40
CA ILE A 718 24.69 -25.32 -3.01
C ILE A 718 24.43 -23.87 -3.45
N GLU A 719 24.72 -22.89 -2.60
CA GLU A 719 24.51 -21.48 -2.93
C GLU A 719 25.39 -21.04 -4.09
N LYS A 720 26.67 -21.45 -4.11
CA LYS A 720 27.60 -21.19 -5.20
C LYS A 720 27.08 -21.75 -6.52
N ARG A 721 26.66 -23.02 -6.54
CA ARG A 721 26.11 -23.69 -7.71
C ARG A 721 24.88 -22.96 -8.27
N LEU A 722 23.93 -22.56 -7.43
CA LEU A 722 22.73 -21.82 -7.82
C LEU A 722 23.01 -20.38 -8.29
N ARG A 723 24.14 -19.79 -7.87
CA ARG A 723 24.55 -18.44 -8.26
C ARG A 723 25.25 -18.44 -9.62
N GLU A 724 26.14 -19.40 -9.85
CA GLU A 724 26.99 -19.47 -11.03
C GLU A 724 26.23 -20.00 -12.25
N ASN A 725 25.25 -20.89 -12.08
CA ASN A 725 24.55 -21.56 -13.18
C ASN A 725 23.15 -20.95 -13.44
N LYS A 726 23.03 -19.61 -13.33
CA LYS A 726 21.78 -18.92 -13.70
C LYS A 726 21.60 -18.92 -15.21
N PHE A 727 20.39 -19.24 -15.64
CA PHE A 727 20.04 -19.20 -17.07
C PHE A 727 19.57 -17.80 -17.49
N PHE A 728 20.19 -17.28 -18.56
CA PHE A 728 19.81 -16.02 -19.20
C PHE A 728 19.92 -16.14 -20.71
N TYR A 729 19.07 -15.43 -21.44
CA TYR A 729 19.27 -15.17 -22.86
C TYR A 729 20.16 -13.93 -23.04
N TYR A 730 21.34 -14.08 -23.60
CA TYR A 730 22.21 -12.95 -23.93
C TYR A 730 21.88 -12.42 -25.32
N TYR A 731 21.95 -11.08 -25.47
CA TYR A 731 21.61 -10.42 -26.74
C TYR A 731 22.36 -10.99 -27.93
N GLY A 732 23.66 -11.29 -27.81
CA GLY A 732 24.50 -11.86 -28.84
C GLY A 732 24.15 -13.29 -29.23
N ASP A 733 23.52 -14.06 -28.31
CA ASP A 733 23.21 -15.48 -28.51
C ASP A 733 21.82 -15.69 -29.15
N VAL A 734 21.04 -14.63 -29.28
CA VAL A 734 19.70 -14.68 -29.87
C VAL A 734 19.80 -14.31 -31.35
N GLU A 735 19.38 -15.21 -32.21
CA GLU A 735 19.36 -14.98 -33.66
C GLU A 735 18.42 -13.83 -34.03
N GLU A 736 18.81 -13.05 -35.02
CA GLU A 736 17.95 -11.99 -35.57
C GLU A 736 16.93 -12.57 -36.54
N ILE A 737 15.76 -11.97 -36.57
CA ILE A 737 14.67 -12.39 -37.47
C ILE A 737 14.26 -11.22 -38.37
N ASP A 738 13.74 -11.54 -39.53
CA ASP A 738 13.16 -10.56 -40.45
C ASP A 738 11.71 -10.20 -40.07
N GLN A 739 11.13 -9.24 -40.79
CA GLN A 739 9.77 -8.78 -40.55
C GLN A 739 8.74 -9.90 -40.73
N CYS A 740 8.92 -10.82 -41.69
CA CYS A 740 7.97 -11.88 -41.98
C CYS A 740 7.92 -12.91 -40.84
N LEU A 741 9.09 -13.29 -40.32
CA LEU A 741 9.18 -14.15 -39.12
C LEU A 741 8.66 -13.45 -37.87
N ALA A 742 8.93 -12.14 -37.72
CA ALA A 742 8.40 -11.36 -36.58
C ALA A 742 6.86 -11.29 -36.58
N GLU A 743 6.25 -11.14 -37.76
CA GLU A 743 4.79 -11.19 -37.89
C GLU A 743 4.22 -12.57 -37.54
N SER A 744 4.86 -13.64 -38.05
CA SER A 744 4.50 -15.03 -37.71
C SER A 744 4.63 -15.31 -36.22
N PHE A 745 5.73 -14.88 -35.57
CA PHE A 745 5.93 -15.11 -34.15
C PHE A 745 4.93 -14.29 -33.30
N ARG A 746 4.58 -13.08 -33.76
CA ARG A 746 3.52 -12.27 -33.13
C ARG A 746 2.17 -13.01 -33.18
N ASP A 747 1.83 -13.60 -34.32
CA ASP A 747 0.59 -14.35 -34.49
C ASP A 747 0.60 -15.62 -33.62
N LYS A 748 1.70 -16.35 -33.54
CA LYS A 748 1.88 -17.46 -32.59
C LYS A 748 1.74 -17.02 -31.13
N CYS A 749 2.23 -15.83 -30.76
CA CYS A 749 2.02 -15.27 -29.42
C CYS A 749 0.53 -14.98 -29.15
N PHE A 750 -0.19 -14.48 -30.15
CA PHE A 750 -1.62 -14.25 -30.07
C PHE A 750 -2.41 -15.55 -29.90
N GLU A 751 -2.04 -16.58 -30.64
CA GLU A 751 -2.64 -17.92 -30.55
C GLU A 751 -2.17 -18.71 -29.31
N GLN A 752 -1.30 -18.14 -28.50
CA GLN A 752 -0.70 -18.80 -27.32
C GLN A 752 -0.05 -20.14 -27.67
N CYS A 753 0.76 -20.15 -28.73
CA CYS A 753 1.53 -21.33 -29.18
C CYS A 753 3.01 -21.03 -29.43
N ALA A 754 3.50 -19.82 -29.14
CA ALA A 754 4.89 -19.45 -29.33
C ALA A 754 5.82 -20.10 -28.29
N THR A 755 6.98 -20.53 -28.71
CA THR A 755 8.07 -20.94 -27.82
C THR A 755 8.66 -19.72 -27.11
N MET A 756 9.36 -19.95 -26.00
CA MET A 756 10.04 -18.85 -25.31
C MET A 756 11.14 -18.24 -26.19
N TYR A 757 11.86 -19.05 -26.98
CA TYR A 757 12.90 -18.56 -27.88
C TYR A 757 12.31 -17.65 -28.97
N GLU A 758 11.20 -18.03 -29.61
CA GLU A 758 10.49 -17.18 -30.57
C GLU A 758 10.05 -15.84 -29.95
N LYS A 759 9.61 -15.85 -28.70
CA LYS A 759 9.26 -14.61 -27.96
C LYS A 759 10.49 -13.72 -27.73
N VAL A 760 11.63 -14.31 -27.42
CA VAL A 760 12.88 -13.57 -27.20
C VAL A 760 13.40 -13.01 -28.52
N GLN A 761 13.32 -13.78 -29.63
CA GLN A 761 13.68 -13.31 -30.98
C GLN A 761 12.75 -12.16 -31.42
N LEU A 762 11.43 -12.28 -31.19
CA LEU A 762 10.45 -11.23 -31.47
C LEU A 762 10.74 -9.95 -30.66
N HIS A 763 11.11 -10.13 -29.38
CA HIS A 763 11.52 -9.03 -28.54
C HIS A 763 12.81 -8.36 -29.07
N LYS A 764 13.82 -9.13 -29.46
CA LYS A 764 15.05 -8.61 -30.06
C LYS A 764 14.75 -7.81 -31.33
N TYR A 765 13.86 -8.31 -32.19
CA TYR A 765 13.46 -7.64 -33.42
C TYR A 765 12.87 -6.25 -33.13
N TYR A 766 11.87 -6.14 -32.25
CA TYR A 766 11.27 -4.85 -31.89
C TYR A 766 12.23 -3.93 -31.11
N TYR A 767 13.12 -4.52 -30.32
CA TYR A 767 14.15 -3.78 -29.61
C TYR A 767 15.12 -3.12 -30.59
N ASN A 768 15.59 -3.85 -31.61
CA ASN A 768 16.48 -3.32 -32.66
C ASN A 768 15.80 -2.20 -33.43
N LEU A 769 14.52 -2.32 -33.78
CA LEU A 769 13.76 -1.25 -34.44
C LEU A 769 13.72 0.06 -33.64
N GLN A 770 13.75 -0.01 -32.31
CA GLN A 770 13.75 1.17 -31.43
C GLN A 770 15.13 1.82 -31.27
N PHE A 771 16.22 1.08 -31.55
CA PHE A 771 17.59 1.47 -31.25
C PHE A 771 18.52 1.51 -32.47
N ILE A 772 17.99 1.71 -33.67
CA ILE A 772 18.64 1.63 -35.01
C ILE A 772 19.95 2.44 -35.17
N ASN A 773 20.44 3.17 -34.18
CA ASN A 773 21.67 3.97 -34.30
C ASN A 773 22.53 4.01 -33.02
N LYS A 774 22.60 2.95 -32.21
CA LYS A 774 23.42 2.94 -30.99
C LYS A 774 24.48 1.86 -31.01
N GLU A 775 25.65 2.15 -30.43
CA GLU A 775 26.80 1.23 -30.34
C GLU A 775 26.43 -0.07 -29.60
N ASP A 776 26.90 -1.21 -30.11
CA ASP A 776 26.51 -2.56 -29.70
C ASP A 776 26.67 -2.85 -28.19
N ASP A 777 27.68 -2.29 -27.51
CA ASP A 777 27.91 -2.52 -26.07
C ASP A 777 26.83 -1.90 -25.18
N LEU A 778 26.29 -0.73 -25.55
CA LEU A 778 25.20 -0.09 -24.83
C LEU A 778 23.86 -0.79 -25.06
N VAL A 779 23.70 -1.42 -26.24
CA VAL A 779 22.50 -2.17 -26.58
C VAL A 779 22.43 -3.46 -25.76
N GLY A 780 23.55 -4.15 -25.58
CA GLY A 780 23.64 -5.37 -24.77
C GLY A 780 23.35 -5.16 -23.28
N GLN A 781 23.86 -4.05 -22.69
CA GLN A 781 23.54 -3.68 -21.30
C GLN A 781 22.05 -3.36 -21.12
N ALA A 782 21.48 -2.53 -21.99
CA ALA A 782 20.07 -2.17 -21.92
C ALA A 782 19.13 -3.36 -22.15
N TRP A 783 19.56 -4.37 -22.95
CA TRP A 783 18.85 -5.62 -23.11
C TRP A 783 18.78 -6.42 -21.81
N ASN A 784 19.91 -6.60 -21.12
CA ASN A 784 19.98 -7.33 -19.86
C ASN A 784 19.13 -6.67 -18.76
N ASP A 785 19.05 -5.33 -18.74
CA ASP A 785 18.24 -4.59 -17.77
C ASP A 785 16.72 -4.71 -18.05
N LYS A 786 16.31 -4.95 -19.31
CA LYS A 786 14.89 -5.00 -19.72
C LYS A 786 14.27 -6.38 -19.77
N LEU A 787 15.06 -7.45 -19.96
CA LEU A 787 14.54 -8.84 -19.94
C LEU A 787 13.91 -9.25 -18.58
N PHE A 788 14.05 -8.44 -17.53
CA PHE A 788 13.38 -8.62 -16.26
C PHE A 788 11.90 -8.19 -16.24
N PHE A 789 11.36 -7.63 -17.33
CA PHE A 789 10.03 -7.01 -17.36
C PHE A 789 9.00 -7.67 -18.29
N PHE A 790 9.27 -8.88 -18.79
CA PHE A 790 8.30 -9.64 -19.62
C PHE A 790 7.83 -10.92 -18.96
#